data_8892c858fdbaf43cd5391cb4c4211eba
#
_entry.id   8892c858fdbaf43cd5391cb4c4211eba
#
_cell.length_a   1.000
_cell.length_b   1.000
_cell.length_c   1.000
_cell.angle_alpha   90.00
_cell.angle_beta   90.00
_cell.angle_gamma   90.00
#
_symmetry.space_group_name_H-M   'P 1'
#
loop_
_entity.id
_entity.type
_entity.pdbx_description
1 polymer ?
#
loop_
_entity_poly.entity_id
_entity_poly.type
_entity_poly.pdbx_seq_one_letter_code
_entity_poly.pdbx_strand_id
1 'polypeptide(L)'
;MTAPWLKTLDEIEGSDLPLVGGKAFNLATLRRHGLPATNGLVVTCAFFEAHLRYHQYMPIWAGSPDVAVTEGALLWLADALKISPISPELMDALSAGLAETFPGVEAFAVRSSAIDEDTSKHTFSGIHVSELGVPRELVPVSLSRCWASALSKPALEYRRQHGIPIQSIRLAVLIQPFIQPVVAGIAFTMNPLSGTRDEIVIEATLGHGSSVASGEITPARYHLSKHSPDYALLDWTPGDTPQLTNANKTRHNTSLVSNGRDPLSACQLQRLAQYLEHIEALMGAPQDVEWAITGQTLEEDDEILFFQSRPITGLPRDAVPFDVTWSRADYREFLPDTPSPLCASLLERTQAKALSFFERLGFKVDEVGPYLKMIYGRPYLNLTLARRLLAQSGLSPDGMLWLIGHTELSDPAGRTHAIDWHQMWESRRPVIRLLLNGFRVRAKLSHFERLIDEVHNSLSTTDWAGASPASLLTCFRLRTQLGGQWAEANFMLSAATVTAYSAFAQILGPLTSDVEQLVREIMSTCITTGSAQQGRRLLDLARIAQDDNKIQNYLSDPERSFADHRRALAGTPFWAAFDDFLTKYGRSATFEIDPGWPRYDEDPLSLLTTVAQMTKVEELPNQRGGDDVEHTVGRTVGGCKDEDTRLQASPQPTKGLGRLLPWRYWAAKLIIKRLRRLATMRAQLRTLYGQSMSDCRAWDLKLAGGWAASGWLAEPDDYFWLTMEEVERALMAESEAGPTMPALVRARREVYQTYAATEMPYAIQESDVTRLVPGHGLMGTALSSVLSGLPVSPGQVQGRIIVLHQPEDSAQMQEGAILVTPSTDTAWFPVFVKARGLIVETGGLLSHGSIITREFGLPAVANIPDATNRFHDGDLVLIDGSAGLVQILDVAPSQSS
;
A
#
# COMPACT_ATOMS: atom_id res chain seq x y z
N MET A 1 -10.91 32.81 -25.78
CA MET A 1 -10.67 32.09 -27.07
C MET A 1 -11.72 31.01 -27.16
N THR A 2 -12.42 30.88 -28.27
CA THR A 2 -13.37 29.79 -28.51
C THR A 2 -12.57 28.50 -28.63
N ALA A 3 -13.00 27.42 -27.97
CA ALA A 3 -12.34 26.13 -28.04
C ALA A 3 -12.31 25.61 -29.50
N PRO A 4 -11.23 24.97 -29.95
CA PRO A 4 -11.10 24.49 -31.34
C PRO A 4 -12.13 23.41 -31.64
N TRP A 5 -12.70 23.44 -32.83
CA TRP A 5 -13.68 22.45 -33.29
C TRP A 5 -13.07 21.10 -33.61
N LEU A 6 -11.85 21.10 -34.11
CA LEU A 6 -11.10 19.91 -34.53
C LEU A 6 -9.72 19.94 -33.90
N LYS A 7 -9.20 18.77 -33.56
CA LYS A 7 -7.81 18.52 -33.11
C LYS A 7 -7.32 17.21 -33.69
N THR A 8 -6.07 17.17 -34.12
CA THR A 8 -5.39 15.92 -34.39
C THR A 8 -4.95 15.27 -33.05
N LEU A 9 -4.70 13.95 -33.04
CA LEU A 9 -4.21 13.28 -31.84
C LEU A 9 -2.87 13.85 -31.35
N ASP A 10 -2.04 14.36 -32.26
CA ASP A 10 -0.72 14.91 -31.93
C ASP A 10 -0.80 16.32 -31.29
N GLU A 11 -1.94 17.02 -31.44
CA GLU A 11 -2.20 18.34 -30.84
C GLU A 11 -2.88 18.28 -29.49
N ILE A 12 -3.24 17.08 -29.00
CA ILE A 12 -3.95 16.92 -27.74
C ILE A 12 -2.96 17.00 -26.58
N GLU A 13 -3.24 17.89 -25.62
CA GLU A 13 -2.46 18.06 -24.39
C GLU A 13 -3.21 17.53 -23.14
N GLY A 14 -2.54 17.51 -21.98
CA GLY A 14 -3.12 17.00 -20.74
C GLY A 14 -4.43 17.68 -20.31
N SER A 15 -4.60 18.99 -20.63
CA SER A 15 -5.80 19.77 -20.33
C SER A 15 -6.99 19.53 -21.25
N ASP A 16 -6.80 18.80 -22.37
CA ASP A 16 -7.82 18.63 -23.39
C ASP A 16 -8.81 17.49 -23.14
N LEU A 17 -8.59 16.65 -22.12
CA LEU A 17 -9.51 15.55 -21.79
C LEU A 17 -11.00 15.95 -21.81
N PRO A 18 -11.42 17.10 -21.21
CA PRO A 18 -12.81 17.54 -21.26
C PRO A 18 -13.32 17.93 -22.63
N LEU A 19 -12.43 18.11 -23.59
CA LEU A 19 -12.75 18.55 -24.95
C LEU A 19 -12.80 17.39 -25.93
N VAL A 20 -11.95 16.37 -25.75
CA VAL A 20 -11.70 15.29 -26.71
C VAL A 20 -12.23 13.93 -26.29
N GLY A 21 -12.57 13.76 -25.00
CA GLY A 21 -13.03 12.50 -24.43
C GLY A 21 -11.93 11.45 -24.18
N GLY A 22 -12.28 10.37 -23.48
CA GLY A 22 -11.34 9.38 -22.95
C GLY A 22 -10.60 8.60 -24.05
N LYS A 23 -11.29 8.09 -25.06
CA LYS A 23 -10.66 7.29 -26.13
C LYS A 23 -9.60 8.08 -26.90
N ALA A 24 -9.93 9.29 -27.34
CA ALA A 24 -9.00 10.14 -28.07
C ALA A 24 -7.81 10.55 -27.20
N PHE A 25 -8.05 10.88 -25.95
CA PHE A 25 -7.03 11.27 -24.97
C PHE A 25 -6.04 10.14 -24.71
N ASN A 26 -6.52 8.92 -24.47
CA ASN A 26 -5.67 7.74 -24.24
C ASN A 26 -4.80 7.43 -25.46
N LEU A 27 -5.37 7.45 -26.66
CA LEU A 27 -4.59 7.24 -27.87
C LEU A 27 -3.54 8.32 -28.11
N ALA A 28 -3.88 9.59 -27.90
CA ALA A 28 -2.95 10.70 -27.98
C ALA A 28 -1.79 10.53 -26.99
N THR A 29 -2.09 10.00 -25.81
CA THR A 29 -1.07 9.70 -24.80
C THR A 29 -0.12 8.60 -25.28
N LEU A 30 -0.62 7.52 -25.88
CA LEU A 30 0.24 6.47 -26.46
C LEU A 30 1.17 7.05 -27.53
N ARG A 31 0.64 7.82 -28.49
CA ARG A 31 1.41 8.44 -29.57
C ARG A 31 2.51 9.36 -29.05
N ARG A 32 2.20 10.21 -28.08
CA ARG A 32 3.16 11.15 -27.48
C ARG A 32 4.36 10.46 -26.82
N HIS A 33 4.17 9.24 -26.35
CA HIS A 33 5.23 8.42 -25.75
C HIS A 33 5.86 7.43 -26.75
N GLY A 34 5.65 7.63 -28.05
CA GLY A 34 6.30 6.86 -29.11
C GLY A 34 5.75 5.45 -29.33
N LEU A 35 4.58 5.15 -28.75
CA LEU A 35 3.91 3.87 -28.99
C LEU A 35 3.16 3.89 -30.34
N PRO A 36 3.12 2.78 -31.08
CA PRO A 36 2.56 2.72 -32.41
C PRO A 36 1.02 2.73 -32.41
N ALA A 37 0.43 3.87 -32.10
CA ALA A 37 -1.01 4.09 -32.17
C ALA A 37 -1.40 4.78 -33.50
N THR A 38 -2.59 4.43 -34.00
CA THR A 38 -3.12 5.00 -35.23
C THR A 38 -3.25 6.52 -35.14
N ASN A 39 -3.13 7.20 -36.31
CA ASN A 39 -3.44 8.62 -36.42
C ASN A 39 -4.95 8.86 -36.27
N GLY A 40 -5.36 10.06 -35.86
CA GLY A 40 -6.77 10.40 -35.67
C GLY A 40 -7.04 11.89 -35.74
N LEU A 41 -8.26 12.24 -36.18
CA LEU A 41 -8.85 13.57 -36.13
C LEU A 41 -10.01 13.53 -35.13
N VAL A 42 -9.98 14.41 -34.12
CA VAL A 42 -11.04 14.50 -33.11
C VAL A 42 -11.98 15.65 -33.43
N VAL A 43 -13.25 15.31 -33.64
CA VAL A 43 -14.35 16.28 -33.65
C VAL A 43 -14.69 16.53 -32.19
N THR A 44 -14.36 17.73 -31.69
CA THR A 44 -14.38 18.05 -30.25
C THR A 44 -15.80 18.27 -29.72
N CYS A 45 -15.96 18.29 -28.41
CA CYS A 45 -17.23 18.66 -27.77
C CYS A 45 -17.68 20.07 -28.21
N ALA A 46 -16.76 21.00 -28.51
CA ALA A 46 -17.09 22.34 -28.98
C ALA A 46 -17.76 22.35 -30.36
N PHE A 47 -17.37 21.44 -31.23
CA PHE A 47 -18.03 21.23 -32.53
C PHE A 47 -19.49 20.75 -32.35
N PHE A 48 -19.69 19.77 -31.46
CA PHE A 48 -21.01 19.29 -31.15
C PHE A 48 -21.90 20.38 -30.53
N GLU A 49 -21.38 21.17 -29.60
CA GLU A 49 -22.11 22.32 -29.06
C GLU A 49 -22.42 23.38 -30.10
N ALA A 50 -21.53 23.63 -31.05
CA ALA A 50 -21.80 24.56 -32.17
C ALA A 50 -22.93 24.03 -33.05
N HIS A 51 -22.97 22.73 -33.35
CA HIS A 51 -24.07 22.08 -34.06
C HIS A 51 -25.42 22.23 -33.29
N LEU A 52 -25.44 22.00 -31.99
CA LEU A 52 -26.62 22.19 -31.16
C LEU A 52 -27.11 23.63 -31.14
N ARG A 53 -26.19 24.62 -31.16
CA ARG A 53 -26.54 26.05 -31.19
C ARG A 53 -27.15 26.43 -32.54
N TYR A 54 -26.58 25.93 -33.65
CA TYR A 54 -27.09 26.18 -34.98
C TYR A 54 -28.54 25.73 -35.14
N HIS A 55 -28.90 24.55 -34.61
CA HIS A 55 -30.26 24.02 -34.68
C HIS A 55 -31.15 24.46 -33.51
N GLN A 56 -30.69 25.36 -32.63
CA GLN A 56 -31.40 25.83 -31.42
C GLN A 56 -31.77 24.71 -30.45
N TYR A 57 -30.95 23.64 -30.38
CA TYR A 57 -31.16 22.49 -29.46
C TYR A 57 -30.54 22.70 -28.07
N MET A 58 -29.80 23.78 -27.88
CA MET A 58 -29.12 24.07 -26.59
C MET A 58 -30.07 24.10 -25.37
N PRO A 59 -31.29 24.65 -25.46
CA PRO A 59 -32.22 24.63 -24.32
C PRO A 59 -32.61 23.21 -23.89
N ILE A 60 -32.74 22.27 -24.84
CA ILE A 60 -33.05 20.86 -24.57
C ILE A 60 -31.84 20.14 -23.96
N TRP A 61 -30.65 20.48 -24.46
CA TRP A 61 -29.40 19.88 -24.02
C TRP A 61 -28.93 20.33 -22.64
N ALA A 62 -28.81 21.64 -22.44
CA ALA A 62 -28.26 22.25 -21.23
C ALA A 62 -29.32 22.64 -20.20
N GLY A 63 -30.60 22.60 -20.59
CA GLY A 63 -31.70 23.17 -19.82
C GLY A 63 -31.77 24.71 -19.97
N SER A 64 -32.92 25.25 -19.64
CA SER A 64 -33.14 26.68 -19.51
C SER A 64 -34.15 26.92 -18.37
N PRO A 65 -34.36 28.15 -17.90
CA PRO A 65 -35.36 28.41 -16.89
C PRO A 65 -36.75 27.88 -17.21
N ASP A 66 -37.07 27.76 -18.52
CA ASP A 66 -38.37 27.33 -19.01
C ASP A 66 -38.40 25.87 -19.51
N VAL A 67 -37.22 25.22 -19.62
CA VAL A 67 -37.12 23.84 -20.18
C VAL A 67 -36.29 22.97 -19.25
N ALA A 68 -36.93 22.05 -18.56
CA ALA A 68 -36.26 21.02 -17.80
C ALA A 68 -35.69 19.93 -18.73
N VAL A 69 -34.46 19.49 -18.48
CA VAL A 69 -33.83 18.36 -19.17
C VAL A 69 -34.53 17.07 -18.72
N THR A 70 -35.37 16.51 -19.55
CA THR A 70 -36.08 15.25 -19.27
C THR A 70 -35.54 14.15 -20.20
N GLU A 71 -35.69 12.88 -19.78
CA GLU A 71 -35.34 11.72 -20.59
C GLU A 71 -36.05 11.74 -21.95
N GLY A 72 -37.35 12.08 -21.97
CA GLY A 72 -38.11 12.19 -23.20
C GLY A 72 -37.58 13.27 -24.15
N ALA A 73 -37.12 14.42 -23.63
CA ALA A 73 -36.54 15.50 -24.43
C ALA A 73 -35.17 15.06 -25.04
N LEU A 74 -34.37 14.31 -24.31
CA LEU A 74 -33.11 13.78 -24.80
C LEU A 74 -33.31 12.68 -25.86
N LEU A 75 -34.30 11.80 -25.70
CA LEU A 75 -34.65 10.81 -26.73
C LEU A 75 -35.12 11.48 -28.01
N TRP A 76 -35.96 12.53 -27.90
CA TRP A 76 -36.33 13.34 -29.02
C TRP A 76 -35.11 14.01 -29.69
N LEU A 77 -34.20 14.55 -28.91
CA LEU A 77 -32.96 15.13 -29.43
C LEU A 77 -32.10 14.10 -30.17
N ALA A 78 -32.02 12.86 -29.66
CA ALA A 78 -31.32 11.77 -30.34
C ALA A 78 -31.88 11.52 -31.76
N ASP A 79 -33.22 11.53 -31.91
CA ASP A 79 -33.84 11.35 -33.21
C ASP A 79 -33.66 12.59 -34.12
N ALA A 80 -33.77 13.79 -33.55
CA ALA A 80 -33.51 15.03 -34.26
C ALA A 80 -32.08 15.09 -34.83
N LEU A 81 -31.07 14.70 -34.04
CA LEU A 81 -29.66 14.69 -34.45
C LEU A 81 -29.41 13.79 -35.68
N LYS A 82 -30.10 12.65 -35.81
CA LYS A 82 -29.94 11.72 -36.92
C LYS A 82 -30.35 12.33 -38.27
N ILE A 83 -31.24 13.31 -38.26
CA ILE A 83 -31.81 13.92 -39.50
C ILE A 83 -31.36 15.37 -39.69
N SER A 84 -30.73 16.00 -38.70
CA SER A 84 -30.29 17.39 -38.75
C SER A 84 -28.99 17.49 -39.56
N PRO A 85 -28.95 18.29 -40.66
CA PRO A 85 -27.72 18.46 -41.43
C PRO A 85 -26.68 19.25 -40.64
N ILE A 86 -25.41 18.90 -40.79
CA ILE A 86 -24.31 19.73 -40.27
C ILE A 86 -24.32 21.09 -40.94
N SER A 87 -24.14 22.19 -40.16
CA SER A 87 -24.12 23.54 -40.75
C SER A 87 -23.01 23.68 -41.77
N PRO A 88 -23.18 24.55 -42.79
CA PRO A 88 -22.17 24.73 -43.81
C PRO A 88 -20.78 25.05 -43.29
N GLU A 89 -20.68 25.95 -42.31
CA GLU A 89 -19.42 26.34 -41.65
C GLU A 89 -18.72 25.14 -40.96
N LEU A 90 -19.48 24.32 -40.22
CA LEU A 90 -18.96 23.11 -39.59
C LEU A 90 -18.59 22.02 -40.62
N MET A 91 -19.35 21.96 -41.72
CA MET A 91 -19.07 21.04 -42.83
C MET A 91 -17.77 21.40 -43.55
N ASP A 92 -17.55 22.71 -43.83
CA ASP A 92 -16.32 23.19 -44.41
C ASP A 92 -15.11 22.91 -43.54
N ALA A 93 -15.24 23.17 -42.23
CA ALA A 93 -14.19 22.86 -41.25
C ALA A 93 -13.87 21.37 -41.21
N LEU A 94 -14.89 20.49 -41.15
CA LEU A 94 -14.72 19.04 -41.15
C LEU A 94 -14.05 18.54 -42.44
N SER A 95 -14.50 19.04 -43.60
CA SER A 95 -13.96 18.64 -44.88
C SER A 95 -12.51 19.05 -45.03
N ALA A 96 -12.16 20.27 -44.62
CA ALA A 96 -10.78 20.76 -44.59
C ALA A 96 -9.90 19.92 -43.65
N GLY A 97 -10.35 19.68 -42.42
CA GLY A 97 -9.61 18.88 -41.42
C GLY A 97 -9.37 17.45 -41.90
N LEU A 98 -10.36 16.79 -42.53
CA LEU A 98 -10.18 15.46 -43.09
C LEU A 98 -9.21 15.46 -44.29
N ALA A 99 -9.23 16.49 -45.15
CA ALA A 99 -8.32 16.58 -46.28
C ALA A 99 -6.88 16.82 -45.85
N GLU A 100 -6.67 17.64 -44.84
CA GLU A 100 -5.35 17.98 -44.28
C GLU A 100 -4.75 16.79 -43.50
N THR A 101 -5.55 16.18 -42.64
CA THR A 101 -5.05 15.10 -41.76
C THR A 101 -4.89 13.78 -42.49
N PHE A 102 -5.75 13.49 -43.48
CA PHE A 102 -5.82 12.19 -44.15
C PHE A 102 -5.87 12.35 -45.68
N PRO A 103 -4.80 12.83 -46.29
CA PRO A 103 -4.75 12.93 -47.76
C PRO A 103 -4.83 11.53 -48.40
N GLY A 104 -5.79 11.35 -49.33
CA GLY A 104 -5.95 10.10 -50.05
C GLY A 104 -6.62 8.92 -49.30
N VAL A 105 -7.04 9.11 -48.06
CA VAL A 105 -7.81 8.08 -47.33
C VAL A 105 -9.29 8.19 -47.76
N GLU A 106 -9.86 7.08 -48.22
CA GLU A 106 -11.25 7.01 -48.73
C GLU A 106 -12.24 6.48 -47.67
N ALA A 107 -11.77 5.64 -46.71
CA ALA A 107 -12.62 5.03 -45.72
C ALA A 107 -12.09 5.25 -44.29
N PHE A 108 -13.02 5.41 -43.33
CA PHE A 108 -12.73 5.78 -41.96
C PHE A 108 -13.41 4.87 -40.97
N ALA A 109 -12.84 4.78 -39.75
CA ALA A 109 -13.51 4.36 -38.53
C ALA A 109 -13.96 5.62 -37.77
N VAL A 110 -15.26 5.71 -37.45
CA VAL A 110 -15.86 6.84 -36.73
C VAL A 110 -16.34 6.31 -35.39
N ARG A 111 -15.68 6.78 -34.29
CA ARG A 111 -15.86 6.23 -32.95
C ARG A 111 -16.25 7.32 -31.96
N SER A 112 -17.24 7.06 -31.10
CA SER A 112 -17.54 7.93 -29.94
C SER A 112 -16.34 8.06 -28.99
N SER A 113 -16.17 9.25 -28.44
CA SER A 113 -15.17 9.55 -27.41
C SER A 113 -15.82 10.44 -26.35
N ALA A 114 -16.57 9.84 -25.44
CA ALA A 114 -17.19 10.56 -24.35
C ALA A 114 -16.21 10.74 -23.17
N ILE A 115 -16.40 11.78 -22.35
CA ILE A 115 -15.54 12.04 -21.19
C ILE A 115 -15.73 10.94 -20.14
N ASP A 116 -16.96 10.47 -19.98
CA ASP A 116 -17.35 9.46 -18.98
C ASP A 116 -17.08 8.03 -19.48
N GLU A 117 -16.69 7.87 -20.75
CA GLU A 117 -16.36 6.61 -21.38
C GLU A 117 -14.87 6.30 -21.13
N ASP A 118 -14.55 5.03 -20.95
CA ASP A 118 -13.19 4.55 -20.72
C ASP A 118 -12.52 5.12 -19.44
N THR A 119 -13.32 5.31 -18.39
CA THR A 119 -12.82 5.65 -17.06
C THR A 119 -12.65 4.38 -16.21
N SER A 120 -11.87 4.48 -15.13
CA SER A 120 -11.71 3.36 -14.19
C SER A 120 -13.01 2.92 -13.49
N LYS A 121 -14.07 3.74 -13.51
CA LYS A 121 -15.34 3.46 -12.84
C LYS A 121 -16.46 3.05 -13.77
N HIS A 122 -16.43 3.53 -15.02
CA HIS A 122 -17.56 3.36 -15.96
C HIS A 122 -17.03 3.00 -17.35
N THR A 123 -17.60 1.98 -17.93
CA THR A 123 -17.40 1.64 -19.33
C THR A 123 -18.76 1.60 -20.03
N PHE A 124 -18.88 2.33 -21.13
CA PHE A 124 -20.06 2.29 -22.00
C PHE A 124 -19.89 1.25 -23.11
N SER A 125 -19.16 0.15 -22.84
CA SER A 125 -18.84 -0.88 -23.82
C SER A 125 -20.12 -1.42 -24.50
N GLY A 126 -20.14 -1.37 -25.83
CA GLY A 126 -21.28 -1.84 -26.63
C GLY A 126 -22.53 -0.93 -26.61
N ILE A 127 -22.50 0.20 -25.87
CA ILE A 127 -23.64 1.13 -25.78
C ILE A 127 -23.53 2.24 -26.80
N HIS A 128 -22.33 2.79 -26.98
CA HIS A 128 -22.05 3.82 -27.98
C HIS A 128 -21.74 3.20 -29.34
N VAL A 129 -22.17 3.89 -30.42
CA VAL A 129 -21.97 3.43 -31.79
C VAL A 129 -20.55 3.73 -32.24
N SER A 130 -19.90 2.72 -32.86
CA SER A 130 -18.66 2.86 -33.63
C SER A 130 -18.92 2.30 -35.02
N GLU A 131 -18.69 3.08 -36.05
CA GLU A 131 -18.90 2.69 -37.47
C GLU A 131 -17.54 2.50 -38.14
N LEU A 132 -17.36 1.37 -38.83
CA LEU A 132 -16.13 0.98 -39.52
C LEU A 132 -16.33 1.00 -41.02
N GLY A 133 -15.27 1.35 -41.78
CA GLY A 133 -15.32 1.37 -43.21
C GLY A 133 -16.23 2.46 -43.82
N VAL A 134 -16.41 3.56 -43.11
CA VAL A 134 -17.27 4.69 -43.52
C VAL A 134 -16.60 5.45 -44.65
N PRO A 135 -17.22 5.54 -45.83
CA PRO A 135 -16.74 6.39 -46.92
C PRO A 135 -16.64 7.86 -46.49
N ARG A 136 -15.68 8.59 -47.03
CA ARG A 136 -15.43 10.00 -46.70
C ARG A 136 -16.69 10.86 -46.73
N GLU A 137 -17.55 10.66 -47.74
CA GLU A 137 -18.78 11.43 -47.92
C GLU A 137 -19.82 11.14 -46.85
N LEU A 138 -19.75 9.98 -46.19
CA LEU A 138 -20.71 9.55 -45.16
C LEU A 138 -20.23 9.85 -43.72
N VAL A 139 -19.00 10.34 -43.53
CA VAL A 139 -18.49 10.73 -42.25
C VAL A 139 -19.43 11.69 -41.48
N PRO A 140 -20.02 12.75 -42.12
CA PRO A 140 -20.95 13.64 -41.44
C PRO A 140 -22.21 12.92 -40.91
N VAL A 141 -22.71 11.95 -41.65
CA VAL A 141 -23.87 11.13 -41.24
C VAL A 141 -23.51 10.21 -40.06
N SER A 142 -22.30 9.61 -40.08
CA SER A 142 -21.80 8.79 -38.98
C SER A 142 -21.55 9.60 -37.72
N LEU A 143 -21.10 10.85 -37.81
CA LEU A 143 -20.99 11.77 -36.68
C LEU A 143 -22.35 11.96 -36.00
N SER A 144 -23.39 12.24 -36.75
CA SER A 144 -24.74 12.44 -36.24
C SER A 144 -25.27 11.17 -35.52
N ARG A 145 -24.97 9.98 -36.06
CA ARG A 145 -25.33 8.70 -35.44
C ARG A 145 -24.53 8.44 -34.15
N CYS A 146 -23.25 8.76 -34.12
CA CYS A 146 -22.43 8.67 -32.91
C CYS A 146 -23.02 9.57 -31.80
N TRP A 147 -23.34 10.84 -32.10
CA TRP A 147 -23.95 11.74 -31.13
C TRP A 147 -25.31 11.24 -30.63
N ALA A 148 -26.17 10.77 -31.54
CA ALA A 148 -27.47 10.21 -31.19
C ALA A 148 -27.36 8.97 -30.27
N SER A 149 -26.32 8.14 -30.47
CA SER A 149 -26.13 6.92 -29.65
C SER A 149 -25.92 7.19 -28.18
N ALA A 150 -25.24 8.28 -27.82
CA ALA A 150 -25.01 8.67 -26.43
C ALA A 150 -26.29 9.12 -25.71
N LEU A 151 -27.33 9.47 -26.46
CA LEU A 151 -28.66 9.84 -25.97
C LEU A 151 -29.67 8.71 -26.14
N SER A 152 -29.26 7.53 -26.56
CA SER A 152 -30.13 6.35 -26.70
C SER A 152 -30.67 5.89 -25.35
N LYS A 153 -31.81 5.21 -25.37
CA LYS A 153 -32.41 4.68 -24.16
C LYS A 153 -31.47 3.79 -23.34
N PRO A 154 -30.67 2.87 -23.94
CA PRO A 154 -29.67 2.10 -23.18
C PRO A 154 -28.60 2.99 -22.52
N ALA A 155 -28.12 4.05 -23.21
CA ALA A 155 -27.13 4.94 -22.67
C ALA A 155 -27.66 5.77 -21.49
N LEU A 156 -28.89 6.27 -21.57
CA LEU A 156 -29.53 7.02 -20.49
C LEU A 156 -29.84 6.12 -19.29
N GLU A 157 -30.31 4.89 -19.53
CA GLU A 157 -30.57 3.91 -18.48
C GLU A 157 -29.30 3.48 -17.77
N TYR A 158 -28.20 3.24 -18.49
CA TYR A 158 -26.87 2.94 -17.92
C TYR A 158 -26.41 4.08 -16.98
N ARG A 159 -26.55 5.35 -17.43
CA ARG A 159 -26.21 6.52 -16.60
C ARG A 159 -27.04 6.56 -15.34
N ARG A 160 -28.34 6.33 -15.44
CA ARG A 160 -29.26 6.30 -14.30
C ARG A 160 -28.88 5.22 -13.27
N GLN A 161 -28.55 4.02 -13.74
CA GLN A 161 -28.15 2.90 -12.88
C GLN A 161 -26.85 3.16 -12.14
N HIS A 162 -25.92 3.90 -12.76
CA HIS A 162 -24.61 4.21 -12.18
C HIS A 162 -24.53 5.59 -11.53
N GLY A 163 -25.65 6.31 -11.43
CA GLY A 163 -25.69 7.63 -10.78
C GLY A 163 -24.93 8.73 -11.54
N ILE A 164 -24.70 8.55 -12.86
CA ILE A 164 -23.96 9.51 -13.69
C ILE A 164 -24.93 10.62 -14.12
N PRO A 165 -24.67 11.90 -13.79
CA PRO A 165 -25.57 12.98 -14.14
C PRO A 165 -25.75 13.12 -15.64
N ILE A 166 -26.98 13.33 -16.10
CA ILE A 166 -27.27 13.55 -17.52
C ILE A 166 -26.60 14.85 -18.03
N GLN A 167 -26.48 15.85 -17.17
CA GLN A 167 -25.85 17.13 -17.49
C GLN A 167 -24.33 17.01 -17.72
N SER A 168 -23.68 15.92 -17.31
CA SER A 168 -22.26 15.68 -17.52
C SER A 168 -21.93 15.16 -18.91
N ILE A 169 -22.90 14.83 -19.74
CA ILE A 169 -22.66 14.30 -21.09
C ILE A 169 -21.81 15.30 -21.89
N ARG A 170 -20.64 14.88 -22.33
CA ARG A 170 -19.76 15.58 -23.27
C ARG A 170 -19.30 14.57 -24.28
N LEU A 171 -19.50 14.87 -25.56
CA LEU A 171 -19.35 13.89 -26.62
C LEU A 171 -18.48 14.44 -27.73
N ALA A 172 -17.26 13.98 -27.79
CA ALA A 172 -16.39 14.10 -28.94
C ALA A 172 -16.47 12.84 -29.80
N VAL A 173 -15.97 12.92 -31.02
CA VAL A 173 -15.93 11.78 -31.95
C VAL A 173 -14.52 11.69 -32.55
N LEU A 174 -13.92 10.50 -32.45
CA LEU A 174 -12.62 10.18 -33.02
C LEU A 174 -12.80 9.58 -34.41
N ILE A 175 -12.17 10.17 -35.43
CA ILE A 175 -12.13 9.71 -36.82
C ILE A 175 -10.72 9.18 -37.08
N GLN A 176 -10.59 7.92 -37.50
CA GLN A 176 -9.33 7.23 -37.81
C GLN A 176 -9.37 6.65 -39.20
N PRO A 177 -8.24 6.48 -39.90
CA PRO A 177 -8.22 5.72 -41.16
C PRO A 177 -8.73 4.29 -40.92
N PHE A 178 -9.57 3.80 -41.84
CA PHE A 178 -9.98 2.40 -41.79
C PHE A 178 -8.85 1.52 -42.34
N ILE A 179 -8.29 0.70 -41.49
CA ILE A 179 -7.16 -0.19 -41.78
C ILE A 179 -7.68 -1.62 -41.93
N GLN A 180 -7.20 -2.34 -42.96
CA GLN A 180 -7.48 -3.76 -43.13
C GLN A 180 -6.30 -4.56 -42.55
N PRO A 181 -6.45 -5.17 -41.37
CA PRO A 181 -5.39 -5.90 -40.74
C PRO A 181 -5.24 -7.33 -41.26
N VAL A 182 -4.06 -7.90 -41.12
CA VAL A 182 -3.83 -9.33 -41.37
C VAL A 182 -4.25 -10.14 -40.14
N VAL A 183 -3.92 -9.66 -38.94
CA VAL A 183 -4.34 -10.18 -37.63
C VAL A 183 -4.80 -9.01 -36.79
N ALA A 184 -5.87 -9.19 -36.05
CA ALA A 184 -6.33 -8.22 -35.09
C ALA A 184 -6.86 -8.92 -33.84
N GLY A 185 -6.95 -8.17 -32.74
CA GLY A 185 -7.43 -8.74 -31.49
C GLY A 185 -7.55 -7.74 -30.37
N ILE A 186 -7.80 -8.30 -29.21
CA ILE A 186 -7.86 -7.59 -27.93
C ILE A 186 -6.77 -8.17 -27.03
N ALA A 187 -6.13 -7.33 -26.27
CA ALA A 187 -5.16 -7.76 -25.28
C ALA A 187 -5.44 -7.13 -23.92
N PHE A 188 -5.32 -7.91 -22.89
CA PHE A 188 -5.52 -7.51 -21.53
C PHE A 188 -4.18 -7.57 -20.81
N THR A 189 -3.76 -6.47 -20.21
CA THR A 189 -2.50 -6.43 -19.47
C THR A 189 -2.59 -7.13 -18.10
N MET A 190 -3.75 -7.65 -17.75
CA MET A 190 -3.96 -8.62 -16.66
C MET A 190 -5.01 -9.63 -17.10
N ASN A 191 -5.07 -10.78 -16.47
CA ASN A 191 -6.12 -11.75 -16.79
C ASN A 191 -7.49 -11.25 -16.29
N PRO A 192 -8.44 -10.90 -17.20
CA PRO A 192 -9.72 -10.30 -16.81
C PRO A 192 -10.68 -11.29 -16.16
N LEU A 193 -10.42 -12.62 -16.29
CA LEU A 193 -11.27 -13.67 -15.72
C LEU A 193 -10.83 -14.05 -14.31
N SER A 194 -9.51 -14.20 -14.09
CA SER A 194 -8.94 -14.57 -12.80
C SER A 194 -8.55 -13.36 -11.95
N GLY A 195 -8.36 -12.18 -12.57
CA GLY A 195 -7.82 -11.00 -11.90
C GLY A 195 -6.31 -11.07 -11.66
N THR A 196 -5.61 -12.07 -12.20
CA THR A 196 -4.17 -12.25 -12.04
C THR A 196 -3.43 -11.14 -12.79
N ARG A 197 -2.69 -10.29 -12.06
CA ARG A 197 -1.93 -9.15 -12.63
C ARG A 197 -0.63 -9.56 -13.32
N ASP A 198 -0.13 -10.73 -12.98
CA ASP A 198 1.15 -11.26 -13.49
C ASP A 198 1.00 -11.98 -14.83
N GLU A 199 -0.21 -11.98 -15.39
CA GLU A 199 -0.54 -12.57 -16.67
C GLU A 199 -0.98 -11.51 -17.67
N ILE A 200 -0.51 -11.64 -18.91
CA ILE A 200 -1.05 -10.94 -20.07
C ILE A 200 -1.92 -11.93 -20.83
N VAL A 201 -3.12 -11.51 -21.21
CA VAL A 201 -4.01 -12.33 -22.05
C VAL A 201 -4.13 -11.65 -23.41
N ILE A 202 -3.79 -12.36 -24.48
CA ILE A 202 -3.88 -11.87 -25.86
C ILE A 202 -4.90 -12.72 -26.60
N GLU A 203 -5.91 -12.10 -27.16
CA GLU A 203 -6.87 -12.71 -28.07
C GLU A 203 -6.58 -12.25 -29.49
N ALA A 204 -6.50 -13.18 -30.43
CA ALA A 204 -6.11 -12.91 -31.80
C ALA A 204 -7.00 -13.65 -32.80
N THR A 205 -7.34 -12.99 -33.91
CA THR A 205 -8.03 -13.58 -35.05
C THR A 205 -7.43 -13.09 -36.36
N LEU A 206 -7.53 -13.88 -37.39
CA LEU A 206 -7.16 -13.48 -38.74
C LEU A 206 -8.18 -12.47 -39.28
N GLY A 207 -7.70 -11.36 -39.89
CA GLY A 207 -8.53 -10.32 -40.44
C GLY A 207 -9.02 -9.31 -39.38
N HIS A 208 -10.27 -8.83 -39.46
CA HIS A 208 -10.80 -7.77 -38.62
C HIS A 208 -11.14 -8.24 -37.23
N GLY A 209 -10.70 -7.50 -36.19
CA GLY A 209 -11.01 -7.75 -34.80
C GLY A 209 -12.48 -7.51 -34.40
N SER A 210 -13.30 -6.92 -35.26
CA SER A 210 -14.71 -6.66 -34.99
C SER A 210 -15.55 -7.92 -34.75
N SER A 211 -15.19 -9.05 -35.37
CA SER A 211 -15.85 -10.35 -35.16
C SER A 211 -15.52 -10.96 -33.80
N VAL A 212 -14.39 -10.62 -33.24
CA VAL A 212 -14.03 -10.99 -31.85
C VAL A 212 -14.82 -10.13 -30.85
N ALA A 213 -14.87 -8.82 -31.09
CA ALA A 213 -15.56 -7.87 -30.23
C ALA A 213 -17.09 -8.11 -30.22
N SER A 214 -17.68 -8.62 -31.33
CA SER A 214 -19.11 -8.99 -31.41
C SER A 214 -19.41 -10.40 -30.87
N GLY A 215 -18.38 -11.21 -30.57
CA GLY A 215 -18.55 -12.60 -30.10
C GLY A 215 -18.99 -13.58 -31.19
N GLU A 216 -18.85 -13.22 -32.49
CA GLU A 216 -19.21 -14.07 -33.63
C GLU A 216 -18.19 -15.18 -33.88
N ILE A 217 -16.96 -15.00 -33.49
CA ILE A 217 -15.85 -15.93 -33.69
C ILE A 217 -15.10 -16.11 -32.34
N THR A 218 -14.73 -17.36 -32.03
CA THR A 218 -13.84 -17.66 -30.91
C THR A 218 -12.40 -17.32 -31.32
N PRO A 219 -11.72 -16.35 -30.69
CA PRO A 219 -10.32 -16.03 -31.01
C PRO A 219 -9.36 -17.09 -30.47
N ALA A 220 -8.18 -17.16 -31.07
CA ALA A 220 -7.04 -17.84 -30.43
C ALA A 220 -6.65 -17.00 -29.19
N ARG A 221 -6.42 -17.68 -28.05
CA ARG A 221 -6.10 -17.02 -26.79
C ARG A 221 -4.75 -17.50 -26.25
N TYR A 222 -3.91 -16.56 -25.86
CA TYR A 222 -2.57 -16.77 -25.30
C TYR A 222 -2.51 -16.17 -23.90
N HIS A 223 -1.98 -16.91 -22.94
CA HIS A 223 -1.67 -16.46 -21.60
C HIS A 223 -0.16 -16.38 -21.44
N LEU A 224 0.37 -15.20 -21.18
CA LEU A 224 1.80 -14.94 -21.05
C LEU A 224 2.14 -14.51 -19.64
N SER A 225 3.31 -14.93 -19.12
CA SER A 225 3.82 -14.51 -17.82
C SER A 225 4.60 -13.22 -17.92
N LYS A 226 4.29 -12.22 -17.07
CA LYS A 226 5.09 -11.00 -16.91
C LYS A 226 6.41 -11.23 -16.16
N HIS A 227 6.52 -12.31 -15.38
CA HIS A 227 7.72 -12.60 -14.59
C HIS A 227 8.84 -13.27 -15.36
N SER A 228 8.58 -13.70 -16.58
CA SER A 228 9.60 -14.26 -17.45
C SER A 228 10.22 -13.16 -18.32
N PRO A 229 11.55 -13.03 -18.42
CA PRO A 229 12.19 -12.04 -19.28
C PRO A 229 11.79 -12.16 -20.75
N ASP A 230 11.33 -13.34 -21.17
CA ASP A 230 10.88 -13.64 -22.54
C ASP A 230 9.36 -13.81 -22.65
N TYR A 231 8.58 -13.40 -21.64
CA TYR A 231 7.12 -13.57 -21.60
C TYR A 231 6.68 -15.02 -21.89
N ALA A 232 7.11 -15.94 -21.07
CA ALA A 232 6.82 -17.38 -21.28
C ALA A 232 5.32 -17.62 -21.48
N LEU A 233 4.98 -18.40 -22.47
CA LEU A 233 3.61 -18.83 -22.74
C LEU A 233 3.18 -19.83 -21.65
N LEU A 234 2.18 -19.43 -20.86
CA LEU A 234 1.61 -20.25 -19.75
C LEU A 234 0.56 -21.22 -20.25
N ASP A 235 -0.31 -20.74 -21.15
CA ASP A 235 -1.41 -21.50 -21.73
C ASP A 235 -1.78 -20.95 -23.11
N TRP A 236 -2.34 -21.81 -23.93
CA TRP A 236 -2.80 -21.46 -25.26
C TRP A 236 -4.04 -22.25 -25.66
N THR A 237 -5.03 -21.53 -26.19
CA THR A 237 -6.26 -22.12 -26.71
C THR A 237 -6.44 -21.73 -28.18
N PRO A 238 -6.57 -22.69 -29.10
CA PRO A 238 -6.82 -22.38 -30.51
C PRO A 238 -8.17 -21.70 -30.70
N GLY A 239 -8.24 -20.77 -31.66
CA GLY A 239 -9.47 -20.14 -32.09
C GLY A 239 -10.17 -20.88 -33.23
N ASP A 240 -11.39 -20.44 -33.54
CA ASP A 240 -12.12 -20.92 -34.69
C ASP A 240 -11.43 -20.46 -36.01
N THR A 241 -11.31 -21.37 -36.98
CA THR A 241 -10.83 -20.99 -38.31
C THR A 241 -11.94 -20.20 -39.03
N PRO A 242 -11.74 -18.91 -39.40
CA PRO A 242 -12.78 -18.16 -40.09
C PRO A 242 -13.17 -18.84 -41.39
N GLN A 243 -14.43 -19.24 -41.54
CA GLN A 243 -14.96 -19.63 -42.86
C GLN A 243 -15.04 -18.36 -43.70
N LEU A 244 -14.16 -18.23 -44.66
CA LEU A 244 -14.19 -17.14 -45.67
C LEU A 244 -15.55 -17.18 -46.36
N THR A 245 -16.48 -16.34 -45.95
CA THR A 245 -17.74 -16.11 -46.66
C THR A 245 -17.46 -15.58 -48.05
N ASN A 246 -18.23 -16.06 -49.03
CA ASN A 246 -18.04 -15.83 -50.49
C ASN A 246 -18.03 -14.35 -50.93
N ALA A 247 -18.20 -13.38 -50.07
CA ALA A 247 -18.17 -11.96 -50.37
C ALA A 247 -16.77 -11.34 -50.60
N ASN A 248 -15.67 -12.00 -50.18
CA ASN A 248 -14.29 -11.49 -50.26
C ASN A 248 -13.40 -12.35 -51.22
N LYS A 249 -13.98 -13.04 -52.18
CA LYS A 249 -13.21 -13.79 -53.18
C LYS A 249 -12.63 -12.89 -54.30
N THR A 250 -12.13 -11.73 -53.99
CA THR A 250 -11.36 -10.95 -54.96
C THR A 250 -9.89 -10.92 -54.56
N ARG A 251 -9.16 -11.89 -55.11
CA ARG A 251 -7.70 -11.92 -55.26
C ARG A 251 -6.85 -11.53 -54.08
N HIS A 252 -6.39 -12.50 -53.27
CA HIS A 252 -4.96 -12.81 -53.11
C HIS A 252 -4.76 -13.99 -52.17
N ASN A 253 -3.96 -14.92 -52.60
CA ASN A 253 -3.28 -16.02 -51.90
C ASN A 253 -4.07 -16.93 -50.90
N THR A 254 -4.77 -17.88 -51.51
CA THR A 254 -5.37 -19.07 -50.85
C THR A 254 -4.36 -20.07 -50.28
N SER A 255 -3.07 -19.79 -50.20
CA SER A 255 -2.04 -20.74 -49.74
C SER A 255 -1.71 -20.70 -48.23
N LEU A 256 -2.22 -19.69 -47.49
CA LEU A 256 -1.90 -19.55 -46.07
C LEU A 256 -2.92 -20.23 -45.12
N VAL A 257 -4.04 -20.71 -45.63
CA VAL A 257 -5.17 -21.21 -44.79
C VAL A 257 -5.15 -22.72 -44.56
N SER A 258 -4.15 -23.46 -45.07
CA SER A 258 -4.24 -24.93 -45.12
C SER A 258 -3.54 -25.70 -43.99
N ASN A 259 -2.92 -25.12 -42.97
CA ASN A 259 -2.12 -25.90 -41.97
C ASN A 259 -2.28 -25.49 -40.53
N GLY A 260 -3.47 -25.12 -40.02
CA GLY A 260 -3.71 -24.95 -38.57
C GLY A 260 -2.65 -24.12 -37.85
N ARG A 261 -2.16 -23.03 -38.48
CA ARG A 261 -1.10 -22.18 -37.91
C ARG A 261 -1.71 -21.18 -36.92
N ASP A 262 -1.01 -21.02 -35.81
CA ASP A 262 -1.26 -19.94 -34.88
C ASP A 262 -1.29 -18.59 -35.59
N PRO A 263 -2.26 -17.68 -35.26
CA PRO A 263 -2.30 -16.34 -35.81
C PRO A 263 -1.07 -15.48 -35.49
N LEU A 264 -0.34 -15.79 -34.39
CA LEU A 264 0.83 -15.03 -33.95
C LEU A 264 2.06 -15.93 -33.78
N SER A 265 3.23 -15.44 -34.18
CA SER A 265 4.53 -16.04 -33.89
C SER A 265 4.98 -15.71 -32.43
N ALA A 266 5.93 -16.47 -31.90
CA ALA A 266 6.51 -16.19 -30.59
C ALA A 266 7.15 -14.81 -30.51
N CYS A 267 7.81 -14.33 -31.57
CA CYS A 267 8.40 -12.99 -31.64
C CYS A 267 7.34 -11.89 -31.61
N GLN A 268 6.22 -12.07 -32.33
CA GLN A 268 5.10 -11.12 -32.31
C GLN A 268 4.41 -11.08 -30.95
N LEU A 269 4.23 -12.23 -30.28
CA LEU A 269 3.72 -12.30 -28.91
C LEU A 269 4.61 -11.55 -27.93
N GLN A 270 5.92 -11.74 -28.03
CA GLN A 270 6.90 -11.07 -27.15
C GLN A 270 6.90 -9.54 -27.38
N ARG A 271 6.92 -9.09 -28.64
CA ARG A 271 6.84 -7.65 -28.97
C ARG A 271 5.54 -7.03 -28.46
N LEU A 272 4.42 -7.70 -28.68
CA LEU A 272 3.13 -7.23 -28.20
C LEU A 272 3.10 -7.14 -26.68
N ALA A 273 3.61 -8.15 -25.96
CA ALA A 273 3.68 -8.15 -24.52
C ALA A 273 4.55 -6.99 -23.97
N GLN A 274 5.69 -6.68 -24.61
CA GLN A 274 6.53 -5.54 -24.25
C GLN A 274 5.79 -4.21 -24.38
N TYR A 275 5.06 -4.02 -25.47
CA TYR A 275 4.23 -2.82 -25.67
C TYR A 275 3.11 -2.75 -24.62
N LEU A 276 2.46 -3.87 -24.30
CA LEU A 276 1.37 -3.93 -23.33
C LEU A 276 1.83 -3.58 -21.91
N GLU A 277 2.99 -4.05 -21.48
CA GLU A 277 3.57 -3.63 -20.21
C GLU A 277 3.92 -2.14 -20.18
N HIS A 278 4.47 -1.62 -21.31
CA HIS A 278 4.75 -0.20 -21.40
C HIS A 278 3.46 0.62 -21.36
N ILE A 279 2.40 0.18 -22.03
CA ILE A 279 1.07 0.82 -21.98
C ILE A 279 0.51 0.80 -20.56
N GLU A 280 0.57 -0.34 -19.84
CA GLU A 280 0.11 -0.43 -18.46
C GLU A 280 0.89 0.51 -17.55
N ALA A 281 2.21 0.55 -17.66
CA ALA A 281 3.07 1.44 -16.89
C ALA A 281 2.77 2.91 -17.16
N LEU A 282 2.56 3.27 -18.43
CA LEU A 282 2.23 4.63 -18.86
C LEU A 282 0.85 5.07 -18.36
N MET A 283 -0.14 4.19 -18.43
CA MET A 283 -1.53 4.49 -18.03
C MET A 283 -1.75 4.33 -16.52
N GLY A 284 -0.80 3.73 -15.79
CA GLY A 284 -0.86 3.54 -14.34
C GLY A 284 -1.94 2.55 -13.85
N ALA A 285 -2.55 1.79 -14.75
CA ALA A 285 -3.59 0.81 -14.45
C ALA A 285 -3.62 -0.30 -15.51
N PRO A 286 -4.08 -1.53 -15.18
CA PRO A 286 -4.28 -2.58 -16.16
C PRO A 286 -5.20 -2.14 -17.30
N GLN A 287 -4.82 -2.49 -18.53
CA GLN A 287 -5.45 -2.01 -19.75
C GLN A 287 -6.07 -3.13 -20.58
N ASP A 288 -7.20 -2.81 -21.18
CA ASP A 288 -7.85 -3.50 -22.30
C ASP A 288 -7.46 -2.74 -23.56
N VAL A 289 -6.76 -3.39 -24.48
CA VAL A 289 -6.09 -2.76 -25.63
C VAL A 289 -6.55 -3.43 -26.92
N GLU A 290 -7.13 -2.65 -27.85
CA GLU A 290 -7.41 -3.09 -29.21
C GLU A 290 -6.16 -2.88 -30.06
N TRP A 291 -5.72 -3.94 -30.74
CA TRP A 291 -4.51 -3.95 -31.54
C TRP A 291 -4.70 -4.68 -32.87
N ALA A 292 -3.81 -4.40 -33.82
CA ALA A 292 -3.73 -5.17 -35.04
C ALA A 292 -2.31 -5.21 -35.61
N ILE A 293 -2.05 -6.21 -36.44
CA ILE A 293 -0.87 -6.33 -37.27
C ILE A 293 -1.25 -5.97 -38.71
N THR A 294 -0.50 -5.04 -39.27
CA THR A 294 -0.68 -4.54 -40.64
C THR A 294 0.48 -5.02 -41.50
N GLY A 295 0.18 -5.52 -42.69
CA GLY A 295 1.17 -6.02 -43.65
C GLY A 295 0.47 -6.73 -44.79
N GLN A 296 1.24 -7.25 -45.75
CA GLN A 296 0.72 -8.10 -46.82
C GLN A 296 0.89 -9.59 -46.53
N THR A 297 1.78 -9.92 -45.58
CA THR A 297 2.15 -11.28 -45.19
C THR A 297 2.35 -11.28 -43.69
N LEU A 298 2.24 -12.45 -43.03
CA LEU A 298 2.56 -12.61 -41.61
C LEU A 298 4.08 -12.73 -41.43
N GLU A 299 4.81 -11.63 -41.56
CA GLU A 299 6.24 -11.56 -41.31
C GLU A 299 6.52 -11.11 -39.86
N GLU A 300 7.68 -11.49 -39.30
CA GLU A 300 8.04 -11.19 -37.92
C GLU A 300 8.17 -9.68 -37.65
N ASP A 301 8.49 -8.89 -38.71
CA ASP A 301 8.73 -7.45 -38.62
C ASP A 301 7.47 -6.61 -38.97
N ASP A 302 6.31 -7.24 -39.20
CA ASP A 302 5.07 -6.53 -39.49
C ASP A 302 4.72 -5.53 -38.37
N GLU A 303 4.15 -4.38 -38.75
CA GLU A 303 3.86 -3.29 -37.85
C GLU A 303 2.65 -3.61 -36.96
N ILE A 304 2.85 -3.52 -35.60
CA ILE A 304 1.78 -3.59 -34.64
C ILE A 304 1.22 -2.19 -34.43
N LEU A 305 -0.11 -2.03 -34.55
CA LEU A 305 -0.82 -0.77 -34.31
C LEU A 305 -1.87 -0.89 -33.23
N PHE A 306 -1.98 0.14 -32.39
CA PHE A 306 -2.98 0.26 -31.35
C PHE A 306 -4.11 1.19 -31.75
N PHE A 307 -5.37 0.75 -31.56
CA PHE A 307 -6.59 1.49 -31.95
C PHE A 307 -7.34 2.04 -30.74
N GLN A 308 -7.20 1.42 -29.59
CA GLN A 308 -7.82 1.85 -28.35
C GLN A 308 -7.04 1.27 -27.15
N SER A 309 -6.97 2.04 -26.08
CA SER A 309 -6.52 1.57 -24.76
C SER A 309 -7.44 2.15 -23.70
N ARG A 310 -7.93 1.30 -22.81
CA ARG A 310 -8.79 1.70 -21.70
C ARG A 310 -8.51 0.86 -20.46
N PRO A 311 -8.76 1.41 -19.25
CA PRO A 311 -8.68 0.63 -18.05
C PRO A 311 -9.62 -0.58 -18.10
N ILE A 312 -9.16 -1.73 -17.61
CA ILE A 312 -10.01 -2.91 -17.44
C ILE A 312 -11.04 -2.60 -16.36
N THR A 313 -12.33 -2.68 -16.75
CA THR A 313 -13.48 -2.46 -15.85
C THR A 313 -14.32 -3.73 -15.82
N GLY A 314 -15.17 -3.89 -14.79
CA GLY A 314 -16.08 -5.04 -14.71
C GLY A 314 -15.37 -6.36 -14.43
N LEU A 315 -14.18 -6.31 -13.84
CA LEU A 315 -13.56 -7.52 -13.27
C LEU A 315 -14.59 -8.25 -12.42
N PRO A 316 -14.61 -9.61 -12.44
CA PRO A 316 -15.46 -10.37 -11.55
C PRO A 316 -15.34 -9.78 -10.15
N ARG A 317 -16.45 -9.65 -9.41
CA ARG A 317 -16.44 -9.11 -8.05
C ARG A 317 -15.47 -9.83 -7.12
N ASP A 318 -14.95 -10.96 -7.55
CA ASP A 318 -13.96 -11.80 -6.88
C ASP A 318 -12.51 -11.54 -7.34
N ALA A 319 -12.28 -10.79 -8.43
CA ALA A 319 -10.95 -10.35 -8.86
C ALA A 319 -10.60 -9.05 -8.16
N VAL A 320 -9.66 -9.09 -7.23
CA VAL A 320 -9.14 -8.00 -6.36
C VAL A 320 -10.03 -6.75 -6.41
N PRO A 321 -11.01 -6.63 -5.53
CA PRO A 321 -11.91 -5.50 -5.56
C PRO A 321 -11.08 -4.22 -5.48
N PHE A 322 -11.41 -3.20 -6.24
CA PHE A 322 -10.84 -1.84 -6.10
C PHE A 322 -11.00 -1.29 -4.67
N ASP A 323 -11.73 -1.99 -3.81
CA ASP A 323 -11.95 -1.71 -2.39
C ASP A 323 -10.96 -2.41 -1.46
N VAL A 324 -9.80 -2.89 -1.95
CA VAL A 324 -8.74 -3.35 -1.04
C VAL A 324 -8.22 -2.16 -0.26
N THR A 325 -8.40 -2.22 1.04
CA THR A 325 -7.83 -1.25 1.96
C THR A 325 -6.45 -1.73 2.37
N TRP A 326 -5.47 -0.91 2.12
CA TRP A 326 -4.08 -1.07 2.53
C TRP A 326 -3.81 -0.23 3.77
N SER A 327 -3.02 -0.72 4.72
CA SER A 327 -2.59 0.04 5.88
C SER A 327 -1.15 -0.24 6.23
N ARG A 328 -0.42 0.81 6.63
CA ARG A 328 0.98 0.72 7.06
C ARG A 328 1.16 0.76 8.59
N ALA A 329 0.08 0.77 9.36
CA ALA A 329 0.11 0.90 10.80
C ALA A 329 1.06 -0.07 11.50
N ASP A 330 0.92 -1.36 11.16
CA ASP A 330 1.70 -2.42 11.81
C ASP A 330 3.21 -2.31 11.53
N TYR A 331 3.61 -1.74 10.40
CA TYR A 331 5.01 -1.65 9.99
C TYR A 331 5.73 -0.42 10.55
N ARG A 332 5.02 0.68 10.79
CA ARG A 332 5.61 1.92 11.33
C ARG A 332 6.19 1.78 12.73
N GLU A 333 5.77 0.77 13.47
CA GLU A 333 6.28 0.53 14.84
C GLU A 333 7.70 -0.03 14.87
N PHE A 334 8.20 -0.64 13.78
CA PHE A 334 9.44 -1.39 13.81
C PHE A 334 10.29 -1.28 12.54
N LEU A 335 9.81 -0.53 11.55
CA LEU A 335 10.52 -0.23 10.31
C LEU A 335 10.61 1.28 10.10
N PRO A 336 11.68 1.76 9.45
CA PRO A 336 11.73 3.15 8.99
C PRO A 336 10.58 3.41 8.01
N ASP A 337 10.25 4.67 7.80
CA ASP A 337 9.15 5.05 6.90
C ASP A 337 9.36 4.45 5.50
N THR A 338 10.56 4.51 4.98
CA THR A 338 11.00 3.82 3.77
C THR A 338 12.14 2.86 4.11
N PRO A 339 11.86 1.56 4.33
CA PRO A 339 12.89 0.57 4.62
C PRO A 339 13.88 0.41 3.46
N SER A 340 15.08 -0.08 3.77
CA SER A 340 16.08 -0.36 2.75
C SER A 340 15.53 -1.31 1.67
N PRO A 341 15.96 -1.19 0.39
CA PRO A 341 15.52 -2.08 -0.68
C PRO A 341 15.74 -3.56 -0.37
N LEU A 342 16.82 -3.89 0.35
CA LEU A 342 17.08 -5.24 0.81
C LEU A 342 15.99 -5.72 1.80
N CYS A 343 15.64 -4.89 2.77
CA CYS A 343 14.58 -5.17 3.72
C CYS A 343 13.21 -5.28 3.02
N ALA A 344 12.88 -4.36 2.13
CA ALA A 344 11.63 -4.34 1.38
C ALA A 344 11.42 -5.65 0.59
N SER A 345 12.41 -6.07 -0.20
CA SER A 345 12.35 -7.31 -0.98
C SER A 345 12.35 -8.58 -0.09
N LEU A 346 13.01 -8.55 1.07
CA LEU A 346 12.92 -9.64 2.06
C LEU A 346 11.51 -9.76 2.64
N LEU A 347 10.86 -8.64 2.95
CA LEU A 347 9.48 -8.62 3.45
C LEU A 347 8.52 -9.21 2.42
N GLU A 348 8.59 -8.81 1.17
CA GLU A 348 7.74 -9.34 0.09
C GLU A 348 7.89 -10.86 -0.05
N ARG A 349 9.12 -11.38 -0.07
CA ARG A 349 9.39 -12.82 -0.12
C ARG A 349 8.85 -13.59 1.08
N THR A 350 8.96 -13.02 2.27
CA THR A 350 8.53 -13.70 3.50
C THR A 350 7.02 -13.70 3.67
N GLN A 351 6.35 -12.64 3.24
CA GLN A 351 4.88 -12.51 3.30
C GLN A 351 4.17 -13.49 2.34
N ALA A 352 4.73 -13.73 1.17
CA ALA A 352 4.21 -14.76 0.26
C ALA A 352 4.18 -16.15 0.92
N LYS A 353 5.19 -16.47 1.75
CA LYS A 353 5.22 -17.74 2.54
C LYS A 353 4.24 -17.72 3.72
N ALA A 354 3.95 -16.54 4.26
CA ALA A 354 3.03 -16.40 5.39
C ALA A 354 1.59 -16.76 5.01
N LEU A 355 1.14 -16.42 3.81
CA LEU A 355 -0.19 -16.80 3.32
C LEU A 355 -0.37 -18.33 3.26
N SER A 356 0.67 -19.06 2.90
CA SER A 356 0.65 -20.53 2.90
C SER A 356 0.34 -21.14 4.27
N PHE A 357 0.54 -20.41 5.37
CA PHE A 357 0.12 -20.83 6.70
C PHE A 357 -1.40 -20.92 6.82
N PHE A 358 -2.13 -19.90 6.34
CA PHE A 358 -3.59 -19.88 6.36
C PHE A 358 -4.19 -20.93 5.42
N GLU A 359 -3.60 -21.13 4.25
CA GLU A 359 -3.99 -22.20 3.31
C GLU A 359 -3.85 -23.60 3.94
N ARG A 360 -2.72 -23.87 4.60
CA ARG A 360 -2.51 -25.13 5.33
C ARG A 360 -3.54 -25.37 6.44
N LEU A 361 -4.07 -24.29 7.03
CA LEU A 361 -5.17 -24.36 7.98
C LEU A 361 -6.50 -24.67 7.29
N GLY A 362 -6.61 -24.38 5.99
CA GLY A 362 -7.82 -24.56 5.17
C GLY A 362 -8.66 -23.30 5.01
N PHE A 363 -8.07 -22.13 5.26
CA PHE A 363 -8.69 -20.83 4.92
C PHE A 363 -8.51 -20.54 3.42
N LYS A 364 -9.47 -19.83 2.83
CA LYS A 364 -9.40 -19.37 1.46
C LYS A 364 -8.67 -18.02 1.44
N VAL A 365 -7.56 -17.92 0.73
CA VAL A 365 -6.68 -16.74 0.66
C VAL A 365 -6.61 -16.10 -0.73
N ASP A 366 -7.05 -16.80 -1.78
CA ASP A 366 -6.75 -16.50 -3.19
C ASP A 366 -7.52 -15.31 -3.80
N GLU A 367 -8.50 -14.73 -3.09
CA GLU A 367 -9.47 -13.84 -3.74
C GLU A 367 -9.22 -12.33 -3.49
N VAL A 368 -8.16 -11.92 -2.78
CA VAL A 368 -8.00 -10.53 -2.30
C VAL A 368 -6.61 -9.93 -2.56
N GLY A 369 -5.78 -10.60 -3.35
CA GLY A 369 -4.43 -10.15 -3.67
C GLY A 369 -3.39 -10.45 -2.58
N PRO A 370 -2.17 -9.88 -2.72
CA PRO A 370 -1.06 -10.18 -1.81
C PRO A 370 -1.35 -9.63 -0.40
N TYR A 371 -0.71 -10.24 0.60
CA TYR A 371 -0.82 -9.80 1.99
C TYR A 371 -0.10 -8.47 2.24
N LEU A 372 1.00 -8.23 1.52
CA LEU A 372 1.83 -7.05 1.60
C LEU A 372 2.02 -6.46 0.20
N LYS A 373 2.01 -5.14 0.10
CA LYS A 373 2.36 -4.38 -1.10
C LYS A 373 3.30 -3.22 -0.74
N MET A 374 4.35 -3.02 -1.54
CA MET A 374 5.18 -1.84 -1.42
C MET A 374 4.56 -0.70 -2.23
N ILE A 375 4.24 0.42 -1.58
CA ILE A 375 3.68 1.62 -2.23
C ILE A 375 4.63 2.79 -1.93
N TYR A 376 5.25 3.36 -2.95
CA TYR A 376 6.28 4.41 -2.82
C TYR A 376 7.33 4.05 -1.75
N GLY A 377 7.90 2.85 -1.87
CA GLY A 377 8.93 2.33 -0.96
C GLY A 377 8.44 1.95 0.44
N ARG A 378 7.14 2.07 0.74
CA ARG A 378 6.56 1.79 2.07
C ARG A 378 5.75 0.51 2.09
N PRO A 379 5.89 -0.34 3.11
CA PRO A 379 5.12 -1.58 3.23
C PRO A 379 3.69 -1.30 3.72
N TYR A 380 2.72 -1.80 2.98
CA TYR A 380 1.30 -1.74 3.31
C TYR A 380 0.70 -3.14 3.43
N LEU A 381 -0.03 -3.38 4.51
CA LEU A 381 -0.75 -4.61 4.79
C LEU A 381 -2.13 -4.61 4.15
N ASN A 382 -2.56 -5.72 3.57
CA ASN A 382 -3.91 -5.91 3.04
C ASN A 382 -4.92 -6.14 4.18
N LEU A 383 -5.59 -5.07 4.62
CA LEU A 383 -6.61 -5.16 5.68
C LEU A 383 -7.86 -5.90 5.23
N THR A 384 -8.22 -5.80 3.96
CA THR A 384 -9.38 -6.50 3.41
C THR A 384 -9.19 -8.01 3.50
N LEU A 385 -7.99 -8.51 3.19
CA LEU A 385 -7.63 -9.91 3.37
C LEU A 385 -7.66 -10.32 4.85
N ALA A 386 -7.06 -9.50 5.73
CA ALA A 386 -7.09 -9.76 7.17
C ALA A 386 -8.52 -9.86 7.71
N ARG A 387 -9.41 -8.93 7.31
CA ARG A 387 -10.84 -8.97 7.65
C ARG A 387 -11.53 -10.25 7.16
N ARG A 388 -11.27 -10.67 5.92
CA ARG A 388 -11.89 -11.89 5.36
C ARG A 388 -11.42 -13.16 6.08
N LEU A 389 -10.13 -13.26 6.43
CA LEU A 389 -9.60 -14.41 7.18
C LEU A 389 -10.25 -14.53 8.57
N LEU A 390 -10.47 -13.41 9.24
CA LEU A 390 -11.15 -13.39 10.53
C LEU A 390 -12.63 -13.71 10.41
N ALA A 391 -13.33 -13.11 9.46
CA ALA A 391 -14.72 -13.41 9.17
C ALA A 391 -14.92 -14.91 8.88
N GLN A 392 -14.05 -15.53 8.09
CA GLN A 392 -14.06 -16.98 7.86
C GLN A 392 -13.91 -17.79 9.16
N SER A 393 -13.19 -17.27 10.16
CA SER A 393 -13.06 -17.94 11.46
C SER A 393 -14.23 -17.73 12.41
N GLY A 394 -15.21 -16.91 12.03
CA GLY A 394 -16.33 -16.50 12.91
C GLY A 394 -15.92 -15.51 14.00
N LEU A 395 -14.71 -14.93 13.92
CA LEU A 395 -14.23 -13.88 14.82
C LEU A 395 -14.59 -12.51 14.27
N SER A 396 -14.82 -11.53 15.15
CA SER A 396 -15.09 -10.16 14.74
C SER A 396 -13.83 -9.52 14.13
N PRO A 397 -13.87 -9.09 12.85
CA PRO A 397 -12.79 -8.34 12.22
C PRO A 397 -12.49 -7.03 12.94
N ASP A 398 -13.52 -6.33 13.42
CA ASP A 398 -13.40 -5.03 14.06
C ASP A 398 -12.72 -5.09 15.41
N GLY A 399 -12.94 -6.16 16.18
CA GLY A 399 -12.24 -6.41 17.43
C GLY A 399 -10.73 -6.60 17.24
N MET A 400 -10.31 -7.23 16.12
CA MET A 400 -8.90 -7.33 15.78
C MET A 400 -8.33 -5.98 15.33
N LEU A 401 -9.00 -5.28 14.42
CA LEU A 401 -8.56 -3.98 13.93
C LEU A 401 -8.32 -3.02 15.10
N TRP A 402 -9.24 -3.02 16.07
CA TRP A 402 -9.07 -2.25 17.28
C TRP A 402 -7.84 -2.68 18.10
N LEU A 403 -7.61 -3.99 18.26
CA LEU A 403 -6.48 -4.52 19.06
C LEU A 403 -5.11 -4.16 18.46
N ILE A 404 -5.01 -4.10 17.13
CA ILE A 404 -3.79 -3.75 16.40
C ILE A 404 -3.68 -2.25 16.10
N GLY A 405 -4.65 -1.42 16.53
CA GLY A 405 -4.56 0.03 16.45
C GLY A 405 -5.29 0.67 15.25
N HIS A 406 -6.12 -0.07 14.51
CA HIS A 406 -6.92 0.46 13.40
C HIS A 406 -8.32 0.92 13.88
N THR A 407 -8.37 1.82 14.83
CA THR A 407 -9.63 2.24 15.48
C THR A 407 -10.62 2.91 14.54
N GLU A 408 -10.14 3.68 13.57
CA GLU A 408 -10.99 4.38 12.58
C GLU A 408 -11.64 3.45 11.57
N LEU A 409 -10.97 2.35 11.26
CA LEU A 409 -11.47 1.35 10.32
C LEU A 409 -12.33 0.28 11.01
N SER A 410 -12.47 0.35 12.34
CA SER A 410 -13.25 -0.60 13.13
C SER A 410 -14.59 0.02 13.53
N ASP A 411 -15.70 -0.66 13.21
CA ASP A 411 -17.03 -0.29 13.71
C ASP A 411 -17.09 -0.51 15.23
N PRO A 412 -17.38 0.54 16.03
CA PRO A 412 -17.55 0.39 17.47
C PRO A 412 -18.61 -0.66 17.86
N ALA A 413 -19.68 -0.77 17.09
CA ALA A 413 -20.71 -1.78 17.29
C ALA A 413 -20.21 -3.20 16.97
N GLY A 414 -19.33 -3.33 15.98
CA GLY A 414 -18.70 -4.60 15.58
C GLY A 414 -17.65 -5.11 16.55
N ARG A 415 -17.00 -4.23 17.34
CA ARG A 415 -15.90 -4.60 18.27
C ARG A 415 -16.33 -5.58 19.35
N THR A 416 -17.54 -5.42 19.87
CA THR A 416 -18.10 -6.24 20.95
C THR A 416 -18.91 -7.43 20.46
N HIS A 417 -19.02 -7.61 19.14
CA HIS A 417 -19.88 -8.64 18.58
C HIS A 417 -19.38 -10.03 18.90
N ALA A 418 -20.34 -10.82 19.30
CA ALA A 418 -20.26 -12.21 19.59
C ALA A 418 -19.63 -12.99 18.43
N ILE A 419 -18.91 -14.08 18.79
CA ILE A 419 -18.49 -15.10 17.84
C ILE A 419 -19.71 -15.50 16.99
N ASP A 420 -19.60 -15.42 15.68
CA ASP A 420 -20.59 -15.99 14.77
C ASP A 420 -20.45 -17.53 14.82
N TRP A 421 -21.30 -18.13 15.63
CA TRP A 421 -21.29 -19.57 15.87
C TRP A 421 -21.69 -20.36 14.61
N HIS A 422 -22.48 -19.79 13.72
CA HIS A 422 -22.85 -20.42 12.45
C HIS A 422 -21.65 -20.50 11.53
N GLN A 423 -20.98 -19.36 11.29
CA GLN A 423 -19.77 -19.28 10.48
C GLN A 423 -18.64 -20.13 11.08
N MET A 424 -18.47 -20.11 12.41
CA MET A 424 -17.49 -20.95 13.11
C MET A 424 -17.78 -22.46 12.92
N TRP A 425 -19.03 -22.85 12.88
CA TRP A 425 -19.41 -24.24 12.64
C TRP A 425 -19.17 -24.66 11.18
N GLU A 426 -19.46 -23.80 10.21
CA GLU A 426 -19.15 -24.03 8.80
C GLU A 426 -17.65 -24.15 8.59
N SER A 427 -16.86 -23.30 9.20
CA SER A 427 -15.39 -23.29 9.16
C SER A 427 -14.74 -24.10 10.27
N ARG A 428 -15.42 -25.07 10.87
CA ARG A 428 -14.95 -25.80 12.05
C ARG A 428 -13.56 -26.45 11.88
N ARG A 429 -13.24 -26.94 10.69
CA ARG A 429 -11.93 -27.58 10.43
C ARG A 429 -10.77 -26.58 10.50
N PRO A 430 -10.78 -25.44 9.76
CA PRO A 430 -9.80 -24.38 9.89
C PRO A 430 -9.72 -23.84 11.33
N VAL A 431 -10.86 -23.57 11.97
CA VAL A 431 -10.93 -23.02 13.32
C VAL A 431 -10.32 -23.97 14.36
N ILE A 432 -10.65 -25.27 14.34
CA ILE A 432 -10.04 -26.27 15.24
C ILE A 432 -8.52 -26.31 15.03
N ARG A 433 -8.05 -26.30 13.77
CA ARG A 433 -6.61 -26.28 13.48
C ARG A 433 -5.94 -25.00 14.00
N LEU A 434 -6.59 -23.84 13.86
CA LEU A 434 -6.12 -22.56 14.39
C LEU A 434 -5.99 -22.62 15.90
N LEU A 435 -7.01 -23.10 16.61
CA LEU A 435 -6.99 -23.29 18.07
C LEU A 435 -5.89 -24.22 18.53
N LEU A 436 -5.74 -25.38 17.87
CA LEU A 436 -4.68 -26.35 18.19
C LEU A 436 -3.28 -25.73 17.97
N ASN A 437 -3.09 -24.96 16.92
CA ASN A 437 -1.85 -24.24 16.70
C ASN A 437 -1.62 -23.18 17.78
N GLY A 438 -2.65 -22.49 18.24
CA GLY A 438 -2.56 -21.56 19.37
C GLY A 438 -2.02 -22.19 20.66
N PHE A 439 -2.22 -23.49 20.89
CA PHE A 439 -1.57 -24.22 22.01
C PHE A 439 -0.11 -24.58 21.72
N ARG A 440 0.30 -24.64 20.46
CA ARG A 440 1.67 -24.98 20.04
C ARG A 440 2.59 -23.76 19.89
N VAL A 441 2.10 -22.55 20.13
CA VAL A 441 2.86 -21.29 20.00
C VAL A 441 4.20 -21.36 20.74
N ARG A 442 4.23 -21.88 21.96
CA ARG A 442 5.48 -21.99 22.75
C ARG A 442 6.50 -22.92 22.07
N ALA A 443 6.04 -24.08 21.58
CA ALA A 443 6.91 -25.01 20.86
C ALA A 443 7.46 -24.38 19.57
N LYS A 444 6.63 -23.55 18.89
CA LYS A 444 7.05 -22.84 17.67
C LYS A 444 8.10 -21.77 18.00
N LEU A 445 7.93 -21.03 19.09
CA LEU A 445 8.93 -20.07 19.57
C LEU A 445 10.26 -20.75 19.89
N SER A 446 10.25 -21.87 20.63
CA SER A 446 11.48 -22.63 20.93
C SER A 446 12.10 -23.28 19.69
N HIS A 447 11.32 -23.55 18.64
CA HIS A 447 11.88 -23.96 17.35
C HIS A 447 12.56 -22.79 16.65
N PHE A 448 11.96 -21.62 16.68
CA PHE A 448 12.52 -20.40 16.10
C PHE A 448 13.83 -20.00 16.83
N GLU A 449 13.89 -20.08 18.13
CA GLU A 449 15.12 -19.87 18.93
C GLU A 449 16.25 -20.78 18.46
N ARG A 450 16.00 -22.08 18.30
CA ARG A 450 17.00 -23.02 17.78
C ARG A 450 17.45 -22.69 16.36
N LEU A 451 16.53 -22.27 15.51
CA LEU A 451 16.87 -21.87 14.14
C LEU A 451 17.80 -20.65 14.13
N ILE A 452 17.56 -19.69 15.03
CA ILE A 452 18.45 -18.51 15.19
C ILE A 452 19.85 -18.97 15.63
N ASP A 453 19.94 -19.88 16.59
CA ASP A 453 21.24 -20.41 17.03
C ASP A 453 21.96 -21.16 15.89
N GLU A 454 21.24 -21.94 15.08
CA GLU A 454 21.80 -22.62 13.90
C GLU A 454 22.31 -21.62 12.86
N VAL A 455 21.53 -20.56 12.59
CA VAL A 455 21.92 -19.49 11.65
C VAL A 455 23.10 -18.72 12.19
N HIS A 456 23.09 -18.31 13.45
CA HIS A 456 24.18 -17.61 14.11
C HIS A 456 25.49 -18.41 14.00
N ASN A 457 25.44 -19.72 14.32
CA ASN A 457 26.60 -20.60 14.19
C ASN A 457 27.08 -20.73 12.75
N SER A 458 26.15 -20.88 11.79
CA SER A 458 26.51 -20.95 10.36
C SER A 458 27.18 -19.68 9.87
N LEU A 459 26.63 -18.51 10.24
CA LEU A 459 27.18 -17.21 9.82
C LEU A 459 28.52 -16.90 10.51
N SER A 460 28.71 -17.30 11.77
CA SER A 460 29.96 -17.05 12.51
C SER A 460 31.11 -17.95 12.10
N THR A 461 30.83 -19.16 11.64
CA THR A 461 31.86 -20.17 11.27
C THR A 461 32.23 -20.14 9.79
N THR A 462 31.51 -19.37 8.96
CA THR A 462 31.80 -19.29 7.52
C THR A 462 33.14 -18.63 7.26
N ASP A 463 34.04 -19.32 6.55
CA ASP A 463 35.27 -18.75 6.04
C ASP A 463 34.97 -17.91 4.78
N TRP A 464 34.95 -16.60 4.94
CA TRP A 464 34.57 -15.63 3.90
C TRP A 464 35.55 -15.59 2.73
N ALA A 465 36.82 -15.78 2.98
CA ALA A 465 37.85 -15.66 1.98
C ALA A 465 37.93 -16.89 1.05
N GLY A 466 37.52 -18.05 1.56
CA GLY A 466 37.55 -19.33 0.85
C GLY A 466 36.19 -19.88 0.48
N ALA A 467 35.08 -19.22 0.83
CA ALA A 467 33.74 -19.73 0.59
C ALA A 467 33.38 -19.72 -0.90
N SER A 468 32.81 -20.81 -1.39
CA SER A 468 32.26 -20.85 -2.76
C SER A 468 31.02 -19.97 -2.90
N PRO A 469 30.72 -19.42 -4.12
CA PRO A 469 29.49 -18.67 -4.38
C PRO A 469 28.23 -19.41 -3.94
N ALA A 470 28.16 -20.72 -4.15
CA ALA A 470 27.04 -21.55 -3.72
C ALA A 470 26.87 -21.58 -2.19
N SER A 471 27.99 -21.62 -1.44
CA SER A 471 27.96 -21.55 0.03
C SER A 471 27.47 -20.19 0.52
N LEU A 472 27.98 -19.11 -0.06
CA LEU A 472 27.56 -17.73 0.25
C LEU A 472 26.07 -17.54 -0.06
N LEU A 473 25.59 -18.02 -1.20
CA LEU A 473 24.19 -17.98 -1.56
C LEU A 473 23.32 -18.76 -0.57
N THR A 474 23.78 -19.91 -0.10
CA THR A 474 23.06 -20.70 0.91
C THR A 474 22.93 -19.92 2.21
N CYS A 475 24.03 -19.32 2.71
CA CYS A 475 24.01 -18.45 3.89
C CYS A 475 23.10 -17.25 3.69
N PHE A 476 23.14 -16.59 2.52
CA PHE A 476 22.29 -15.45 2.21
C PHE A 476 20.79 -15.81 2.29
N ARG A 477 20.41 -16.99 1.79
CA ARG A 477 19.02 -17.47 1.78
C ARG A 477 18.47 -17.85 3.16
N LEU A 478 19.32 -18.07 4.17
CA LEU A 478 18.87 -18.35 5.54
C LEU A 478 17.97 -17.26 6.11
N ARG A 479 18.19 -15.98 5.75
CA ARG A 479 17.33 -14.86 6.15
C ARG A 479 15.88 -15.00 5.68
N THR A 480 15.65 -15.53 4.46
CA THR A 480 14.30 -15.81 3.95
C THR A 480 13.62 -16.92 4.76
N GLN A 481 14.40 -17.88 5.24
CA GLN A 481 13.90 -18.93 6.12
C GLN A 481 13.54 -18.37 7.50
N LEU A 482 14.41 -17.56 8.09
CA LEU A 482 14.16 -16.86 9.35
C LEU A 482 12.91 -15.98 9.26
N GLY A 483 12.81 -15.12 8.24
CA GLY A 483 11.66 -14.24 8.02
C GLY A 483 10.35 -15.02 7.85
N GLY A 484 10.37 -16.12 7.09
CA GLY A 484 9.19 -16.98 6.92
C GLY A 484 8.74 -17.66 8.22
N GLN A 485 9.67 -18.12 9.06
CA GLN A 485 9.35 -18.72 10.36
C GLN A 485 8.88 -17.67 11.37
N TRP A 486 9.49 -16.48 11.36
CA TRP A 486 9.03 -15.34 12.16
C TRP A 486 7.61 -14.94 11.80
N ALA A 487 7.31 -14.77 10.50
CA ALA A 487 5.99 -14.39 10.03
C ALA A 487 4.93 -15.42 10.46
N GLU A 488 5.21 -16.73 10.30
CA GLU A 488 4.32 -17.80 10.74
C GLU A 488 4.08 -17.75 12.26
N ALA A 489 5.13 -17.57 13.07
CA ALA A 489 5.02 -17.48 14.51
C ALA A 489 4.23 -16.22 14.94
N ASN A 490 4.44 -15.08 14.27
CA ASN A 490 3.73 -13.83 14.51
C ASN A 490 2.23 -13.97 14.22
N PHE A 491 1.86 -14.61 13.10
CA PHE A 491 0.46 -14.89 12.79
C PHE A 491 -0.20 -15.82 13.80
N MET A 492 0.49 -16.87 14.23
CA MET A 492 -0.02 -17.77 15.28
C MET A 492 -0.27 -17.03 16.59
N LEU A 493 0.64 -16.15 16.98
CA LEU A 493 0.51 -15.32 18.19
C LEU A 493 -0.65 -14.33 18.06
N SER A 494 -0.77 -13.65 16.93
CA SER A 494 -1.86 -12.70 16.66
C SER A 494 -3.21 -13.40 16.68
N ALA A 495 -3.35 -14.53 16.00
CA ALA A 495 -4.58 -15.32 15.98
C ALA A 495 -4.94 -15.86 17.38
N ALA A 496 -3.96 -16.34 18.14
CA ALA A 496 -4.18 -16.80 19.52
C ALA A 496 -4.61 -15.65 20.46
N THR A 497 -4.05 -14.44 20.25
CA THR A 497 -4.39 -13.25 21.04
C THR A 497 -5.81 -12.79 20.72
N VAL A 498 -6.19 -12.71 19.44
CA VAL A 498 -7.55 -12.35 19.02
C VAL A 498 -8.57 -13.36 19.53
N THR A 499 -8.27 -14.67 19.43
CA THR A 499 -9.15 -15.71 19.96
C THR A 499 -9.33 -15.58 21.47
N ALA A 500 -8.26 -15.33 22.22
CA ALA A 500 -8.32 -15.14 23.67
C ALA A 500 -9.10 -13.87 24.04
N TYR A 501 -8.91 -12.77 23.29
CA TYR A 501 -9.66 -11.53 23.44
C TYR A 501 -11.16 -11.74 23.18
N SER A 502 -11.54 -12.38 22.07
CA SER A 502 -12.93 -12.65 21.72
C SER A 502 -13.63 -13.53 22.79
N ALA A 503 -12.93 -14.56 23.29
CA ALA A 503 -13.44 -15.38 24.37
C ALA A 503 -13.62 -14.58 25.69
N PHE A 504 -12.69 -13.67 25.98
CA PHE A 504 -12.78 -12.79 27.16
C PHE A 504 -13.95 -11.82 27.05
N ALA A 505 -14.13 -11.20 25.87
CA ALA A 505 -15.24 -10.29 25.61
C ALA A 505 -16.60 -10.98 25.73
N GLN A 506 -16.73 -12.23 25.29
CA GLN A 506 -17.96 -12.99 25.45
C GLN A 506 -18.32 -13.35 26.90
N ILE A 507 -17.30 -13.64 27.71
CA ILE A 507 -17.51 -13.99 29.11
C ILE A 507 -17.94 -12.77 29.90
N LEU A 508 -17.40 -11.59 29.59
CA LEU A 508 -17.59 -10.36 30.37
C LEU A 508 -18.59 -9.38 29.76
N GLY A 509 -18.77 -9.37 28.42
CA GLY A 509 -19.64 -8.42 27.72
C GLY A 509 -21.06 -8.28 28.28
N PRO A 510 -21.72 -9.36 28.73
CA PRO A 510 -23.04 -9.25 29.36
C PRO A 510 -23.05 -8.57 30.75
N LEU A 511 -21.86 -8.29 31.30
CA LEU A 511 -21.68 -7.84 32.70
C LEU A 511 -21.04 -6.46 32.84
N THR A 512 -20.38 -6.01 31.81
CA THR A 512 -19.72 -4.68 31.76
C THR A 512 -19.76 -4.15 30.33
N SER A 513 -20.12 -2.88 30.19
CA SER A 513 -20.01 -2.15 28.91
C SER A 513 -18.58 -1.79 28.56
N ASP A 514 -17.61 -2.05 29.43
CA ASP A 514 -16.24 -1.55 29.33
C ASP A 514 -15.19 -2.67 29.35
N VAL A 515 -15.44 -3.70 28.53
CA VAL A 515 -14.50 -4.82 28.34
C VAL A 515 -13.16 -4.32 27.77
N GLU A 516 -13.22 -3.30 26.92
CA GLU A 516 -12.03 -2.71 26.30
C GLU A 516 -11.11 -2.05 27.33
N GLN A 517 -11.67 -1.30 28.31
CA GLN A 517 -10.90 -0.73 29.41
C GLN A 517 -10.23 -1.80 30.24
N LEU A 518 -10.94 -2.87 30.57
CA LEU A 518 -10.39 -3.96 31.35
C LEU A 518 -9.26 -4.69 30.62
N VAL A 519 -9.38 -4.87 29.30
CA VAL A 519 -8.29 -5.44 28.49
C VAL A 519 -7.09 -4.50 28.47
N ARG A 520 -7.29 -3.19 28.34
CA ARG A 520 -6.21 -2.19 28.43
C ARG A 520 -5.46 -2.30 29.75
N GLU A 521 -6.19 -2.37 30.86
CA GLU A 521 -5.60 -2.53 32.20
C GLU A 521 -4.82 -3.85 32.34
N ILE A 522 -5.35 -4.96 31.82
CA ILE A 522 -4.66 -6.25 31.80
C ILE A 522 -3.37 -6.17 31.00
N MET A 523 -3.44 -5.59 29.80
CA MET A 523 -2.29 -5.50 28.91
C MET A 523 -1.24 -4.52 29.45
N SER A 524 -1.63 -3.45 30.15
CA SER A 524 -0.69 -2.52 30.76
C SER A 524 0.17 -3.14 31.89
N THR A 525 -0.32 -4.19 32.53
CA THR A 525 0.42 -4.90 33.60
C THR A 525 1.36 -5.98 33.07
N CYS A 526 1.42 -6.20 31.74
CA CYS A 526 2.13 -7.34 31.15
C CYS A 526 3.60 -7.08 30.85
N ILE A 527 4.20 -5.91 31.18
CA ILE A 527 5.35 -5.45 30.43
C ILE A 527 6.59 -5.20 31.26
N THR A 528 7.51 -6.12 31.16
CA THR A 528 8.94 -5.87 31.13
C THR A 528 9.46 -6.32 29.76
N THR A 529 9.28 -5.50 28.73
CA THR A 529 9.84 -5.77 27.39
C THR A 529 11.33 -5.42 27.39
N GLY A 530 12.11 -6.04 26.48
CA GLY A 530 13.53 -5.73 26.30
C GLY A 530 13.76 -4.24 26.02
N SER A 531 12.87 -3.62 25.19
CA SER A 531 12.92 -2.20 24.85
C SER A 531 12.68 -1.28 26.05
N ALA A 532 11.75 -1.63 26.94
CA ALA A 532 11.53 -0.86 28.17
C ALA A 532 12.72 -0.95 29.14
N GLN A 533 13.37 -2.11 29.21
CA GLN A 533 14.61 -2.26 29.97
C GLN A 533 15.76 -1.44 29.38
N GLN A 534 15.86 -1.41 28.04
CA GLN A 534 16.84 -0.60 27.31
C GLN A 534 16.67 0.89 27.60
N GLY A 535 15.43 1.40 27.54
CA GLY A 535 15.13 2.78 27.85
C GLY A 535 15.42 3.16 29.30
N ARG A 536 15.12 2.28 30.27
CA ARG A 536 15.49 2.50 31.68
C ARG A 536 17.01 2.60 31.86
N ARG A 537 17.78 1.75 31.18
CA ARG A 537 19.25 1.82 31.22
C ARG A 537 19.81 3.09 30.60
N LEU A 538 19.18 3.62 29.55
CA LEU A 538 19.51 4.94 28.99
C LEU A 538 19.24 6.06 29.99
N LEU A 539 18.12 6.01 30.72
CA LEU A 539 17.83 6.95 31.80
C LEU A 539 18.85 6.85 32.95
N ASP A 540 19.26 5.63 33.33
CA ASP A 540 20.30 5.44 34.34
C ASP A 540 21.64 6.06 33.89
N LEU A 541 22.03 5.91 32.62
CA LEU A 541 23.19 6.57 32.04
C LEU A 541 23.07 8.09 32.09
N ALA A 542 21.90 8.63 31.73
CA ALA A 542 21.68 10.08 31.78
C ALA A 542 21.78 10.63 33.22
N ARG A 543 21.27 9.92 34.23
CA ARG A 543 21.38 10.28 35.66
C ARG A 543 22.83 10.29 36.11
N ILE A 544 23.59 9.21 35.80
CA ILE A 544 25.02 9.14 36.17
C ILE A 544 25.77 10.32 35.51
N ALA A 545 25.36 10.70 34.29
CA ALA A 545 25.97 11.85 33.63
C ALA A 545 25.56 13.20 34.24
N GLN A 546 24.31 13.34 34.75
CA GLN A 546 23.84 14.55 35.44
C GLN A 546 24.53 14.80 36.77
N ASP A 547 24.92 13.74 37.48
CA ASP A 547 25.60 13.85 38.77
C ASP A 547 27.06 14.34 38.65
N ASP A 548 27.62 14.42 37.43
CA ASP A 548 29.01 14.86 37.22
C ASP A 548 29.10 15.92 36.11
N ASN A 549 29.33 17.18 36.49
CA ASN A 549 29.48 18.31 35.57
C ASN A 549 30.60 18.14 34.53
N LYS A 550 31.60 17.34 34.81
CA LYS A 550 32.65 17.07 33.82
C LYS A 550 32.15 16.16 32.71
N ILE A 551 31.36 15.17 33.07
CA ILE A 551 30.74 14.25 32.10
C ILE A 551 29.74 15.03 31.26
N GLN A 552 28.87 15.86 31.86
CA GLN A 552 27.94 16.72 31.13
C GLN A 552 28.63 17.61 30.08
N ASN A 553 29.67 18.31 30.50
CA ASN A 553 30.43 19.21 29.60
C ASN A 553 31.09 18.44 28.46
N TYR A 554 31.56 17.21 28.73
CA TYR A 554 32.14 16.38 27.69
C TYR A 554 31.10 15.87 26.68
N LEU A 555 29.95 15.45 27.15
CA LEU A 555 28.85 14.94 26.32
C LEU A 555 28.17 16.05 25.51
N SER A 556 28.21 17.30 25.97
CA SER A 556 27.54 18.46 25.35
C SER A 556 28.24 19.00 24.10
N ASP A 557 29.44 18.55 23.78
CA ASP A 557 30.24 19.04 22.64
C ASP A 557 30.01 18.13 21.41
N PRO A 558 29.29 18.62 20.41
CA PRO A 558 28.89 17.78 19.27
C PRO A 558 30.04 17.51 18.28
N GLU A 559 31.16 18.24 18.37
CA GLU A 559 32.31 18.06 17.46
C GLU A 559 33.29 16.95 17.90
N ARG A 560 33.08 16.36 19.07
CA ARG A 560 33.99 15.33 19.58
C ARG A 560 33.70 13.96 18.99
N SER A 561 34.78 13.30 18.58
CA SER A 561 34.69 11.91 18.11
C SER A 561 34.41 10.93 19.28
N PHE A 562 33.89 9.76 18.94
CA PHE A 562 33.72 8.67 19.93
C PHE A 562 35.04 8.31 20.65
N ALA A 563 36.17 8.35 19.93
CA ALA A 563 37.48 8.07 20.49
C ALA A 563 37.89 9.10 21.55
N ASP A 564 37.51 10.38 21.39
CA ASP A 564 37.79 11.42 22.38
C ASP A 564 36.93 11.25 23.62
N HIS A 565 35.63 10.92 23.46
CA HIS A 565 34.76 10.57 24.60
C HIS A 565 35.32 9.39 25.39
N ARG A 566 35.70 8.32 24.68
CA ARG A 566 36.29 7.12 25.32
C ARG A 566 37.54 7.45 26.11
N ARG A 567 38.46 8.26 25.55
CA ARG A 567 39.71 8.64 26.20
C ARG A 567 39.48 9.50 27.44
N ALA A 568 38.53 10.43 27.37
CA ALA A 568 38.28 11.39 28.45
C ALA A 568 37.46 10.80 29.61
N LEU A 569 36.53 9.89 29.28
CA LEU A 569 35.61 9.32 30.26
C LEU A 569 36.02 7.90 30.71
N ALA A 570 37.09 7.34 30.16
CA ALA A 570 37.60 6.05 30.57
C ALA A 570 37.82 6.00 32.11
N GLY A 571 37.37 4.94 32.75
CA GLY A 571 37.47 4.75 34.20
C GLY A 571 36.44 5.49 35.04
N THR A 572 35.53 6.28 34.45
CA THR A 572 34.40 6.85 35.15
C THR A 572 33.29 5.81 35.36
N PRO A 573 32.45 5.96 36.41
CA PRO A 573 31.25 5.11 36.56
C PRO A 573 30.29 5.18 35.31
N PHE A 574 30.21 6.33 34.65
CA PHE A 574 29.45 6.51 33.45
C PHE A 574 29.95 5.60 32.32
N TRP A 575 31.26 5.62 32.05
CA TRP A 575 31.83 4.82 30.97
C TRP A 575 31.68 3.32 31.22
N ALA A 576 31.84 2.88 32.46
CA ALA A 576 31.61 1.48 32.85
C ALA A 576 30.17 1.05 32.63
N ALA A 577 29.21 1.91 32.95
CA ALA A 577 27.79 1.65 32.71
C ALA A 577 27.44 1.70 31.21
N PHE A 578 28.10 2.58 30.43
CA PHE A 578 27.95 2.68 28.99
C PHE A 578 28.49 1.43 28.26
N ASP A 579 29.65 0.93 28.66
CA ASP A 579 30.24 -0.31 28.13
C ASP A 579 29.37 -1.54 28.47
N ASP A 580 28.78 -1.59 29.69
CA ASP A 580 27.79 -2.63 30.05
C ASP A 580 26.55 -2.54 29.16
N PHE A 581 26.08 -1.32 28.89
CA PHE A 581 24.96 -1.09 27.97
C PHE A 581 25.29 -1.58 26.54
N LEU A 582 26.42 -1.20 25.96
CA LEU A 582 26.85 -1.66 24.66
C LEU A 582 27.06 -3.18 24.60
N THR A 583 27.63 -3.77 25.64
CA THR A 583 27.79 -5.23 25.72
C THR A 583 26.45 -5.95 25.65
N LYS A 584 25.41 -5.39 26.27
CA LYS A 584 24.10 -6.02 26.38
C LYS A 584 23.17 -5.67 25.22
N TYR A 585 23.22 -4.43 24.72
CA TYR A 585 22.29 -3.88 23.76
C TYR A 585 22.96 -3.34 22.49
N GLY A 586 24.27 -3.45 22.34
CA GLY A 586 25.03 -2.89 21.20
C GLY A 586 24.53 -3.39 19.85
N ARG A 587 24.05 -4.64 19.80
CA ARG A 587 23.47 -5.24 18.59
C ARG A 587 22.02 -4.80 18.29
N SER A 588 21.41 -4.00 19.15
CA SER A 588 20.10 -3.40 18.88
C SER A 588 20.24 -2.16 18.00
N ALA A 589 19.14 -1.73 17.40
CA ALA A 589 19.04 -0.53 16.59
C ALA A 589 17.70 0.14 16.84
N THR A 590 17.52 1.35 16.33
CA THR A 590 16.21 2.03 16.30
C THR A 590 15.22 1.20 15.48
N PHE A 591 15.61 0.75 14.30
CA PHE A 591 14.81 -0.12 13.45
C PHE A 591 15.46 -1.50 13.32
N GLU A 592 15.29 -2.33 14.35
CA GLU A 592 15.98 -3.61 14.50
C GLU A 592 15.75 -4.60 13.35
N ILE A 593 14.61 -4.50 12.65
CA ILE A 593 14.23 -5.45 11.59
C ILE A 593 14.88 -5.10 10.25
N ASP A 594 15.21 -3.83 10.02
CA ASP A 594 15.92 -3.43 8.80
C ASP A 594 17.44 -3.68 8.93
N PRO A 595 18.02 -4.59 8.16
CA PRO A 595 19.47 -4.78 8.17
C PRO A 595 20.24 -3.58 7.60
N GLY A 596 19.60 -2.68 6.85
CA GLY A 596 20.18 -1.43 6.37
C GLY A 596 20.45 -0.41 7.47
N TRP A 597 19.81 -0.54 8.65
CA TRP A 597 19.97 0.40 9.74
C TRP A 597 21.16 0.07 10.64
N PRO A 598 22.06 1.04 10.99
CA PRO A 598 23.24 0.78 11.81
C PRO A 598 22.86 0.33 13.23
N ARG A 599 23.72 -0.49 13.85
CA ARG A 599 23.57 -0.96 15.24
C ARG A 599 24.26 -0.01 16.21
N TYR A 600 23.87 -0.03 17.47
CA TYR A 600 24.47 0.88 18.49
C TYR A 600 25.97 0.63 18.71
N ASP A 601 26.47 -0.58 18.49
CA ASP A 601 27.90 -0.88 18.57
C ASP A 601 28.66 -0.43 17.31
N GLU A 602 27.99 -0.22 16.19
CA GLU A 602 28.55 0.36 14.95
C GLU A 602 28.59 1.89 15.00
N ASP A 603 27.54 2.52 15.61
CA ASP A 603 27.46 3.97 15.82
C ASP A 603 27.15 4.31 17.28
N PRO A 604 28.10 4.10 18.21
CA PRO A 604 27.91 4.42 19.61
C PRO A 604 27.91 5.93 19.90
N LEU A 605 28.33 6.77 18.95
CA LEU A 605 28.30 8.22 19.10
C LEU A 605 26.85 8.76 19.08
N SER A 606 25.98 8.21 18.24
CA SER A 606 24.56 8.57 18.22
C SER A 606 23.90 8.30 19.56
N LEU A 607 24.29 7.20 20.23
CA LEU A 607 23.80 6.86 21.55
C LEU A 607 24.30 7.81 22.64
N LEU A 608 25.59 8.23 22.58
CA LEU A 608 26.12 9.26 23.48
C LEU A 608 25.41 10.60 23.29
N THR A 609 25.13 10.97 22.05
CA THR A 609 24.33 12.18 21.73
C THR A 609 22.93 12.10 22.31
N THR A 610 22.28 10.94 22.22
CA THR A 610 20.99 10.67 22.84
C THR A 610 21.04 10.86 24.37
N VAL A 611 22.05 10.30 25.04
CA VAL A 611 22.26 10.49 26.48
C VAL A 611 22.52 11.95 26.82
N ALA A 612 23.37 12.65 26.03
CA ALA A 612 23.66 14.07 26.21
C ALA A 612 22.42 14.96 26.14
N GLN A 613 21.47 14.64 25.23
CA GLN A 613 20.22 15.36 25.15
C GLN A 613 19.34 15.13 26.38
N MET A 614 19.32 13.91 26.92
CA MET A 614 18.58 13.59 28.15
C MET A 614 19.13 14.32 29.36
N THR A 615 20.45 14.57 29.46
CA THR A 615 21.06 15.29 30.60
C THR A 615 20.67 16.77 30.69
N LYS A 616 20.13 17.37 29.59
CA LYS A 616 19.70 18.79 29.57
C LYS A 616 18.35 19.02 30.24
N VAL A 617 17.66 17.99 30.68
CA VAL A 617 16.37 18.10 31.35
C VAL A 617 16.59 18.32 32.84
N GLU A 618 15.92 19.33 33.46
CA GLU A 618 16.13 19.73 34.83
C GLU A 618 15.77 18.63 35.84
N GLU A 619 14.69 17.86 35.60
CA GLU A 619 14.31 16.70 36.41
C GLU A 619 14.04 15.48 35.56
N LEU A 620 14.98 14.55 35.51
CA LEU A 620 14.73 13.23 34.95
C LEU A 620 13.62 12.51 35.73
N PRO A 621 12.66 11.85 35.05
CA PRO A 621 11.56 11.15 35.72
C PRO A 621 12.10 10.23 36.81
N ASN A 622 11.63 10.41 38.04
CA ASN A 622 11.99 9.50 39.09
C ASN A 622 11.56 8.09 38.70
N GLN A 623 12.47 7.14 38.84
CA GLN A 623 12.06 5.73 38.89
C GLN A 623 11.06 5.60 40.01
N ARG A 624 9.79 5.55 39.72
CA ARG A 624 8.84 4.91 40.62
C ARG A 624 9.30 3.46 40.62
N GLY A 625 10.02 3.11 41.73
CA GLY A 625 10.64 1.82 41.84
C GLY A 625 9.65 0.70 41.53
N GLY A 626 10.14 -0.46 41.06
CA GLY A 626 9.30 -1.64 40.87
C GLY A 626 8.35 -1.91 42.05
N ASP A 627 8.76 -1.46 43.24
CA ASP A 627 7.96 -1.45 44.49
C ASP A 627 6.91 -0.32 44.52
N ASP A 628 7.13 0.84 43.89
CA ASP A 628 6.17 1.96 43.87
C ASP A 628 5.16 1.87 42.70
N VAL A 629 5.46 1.17 41.61
CA VAL A 629 4.44 0.73 40.66
C VAL A 629 3.52 -0.30 41.30
N GLU A 630 4.04 -1.18 42.14
CA GLU A 630 3.21 -1.98 43.08
C GLU A 630 2.44 -1.10 44.06
N HIS A 631 2.99 0.05 44.53
CA HIS A 631 2.32 0.95 45.44
C HIS A 631 1.36 1.95 44.80
N THR A 632 1.59 2.42 43.56
CA THR A 632 0.66 3.34 42.88
C THR A 632 -0.46 2.57 42.20
N VAL A 633 -0.20 1.44 41.60
CA VAL A 633 -1.21 0.44 41.24
C VAL A 633 -1.82 -0.13 42.51
N GLY A 634 -1.07 -0.25 43.60
CA GLY A 634 -1.51 -0.65 44.92
C GLY A 634 -2.31 0.40 45.66
N ARG A 635 -2.21 1.71 45.39
CA ARG A 635 -3.13 2.74 45.91
C ARG A 635 -4.39 2.89 45.08
N THR A 636 -4.31 2.64 43.77
CA THR A 636 -5.50 2.56 42.92
C THR A 636 -6.14 1.17 42.96
N VAL A 637 -5.41 0.11 43.35
CA VAL A 637 -5.85 -1.29 43.37
C VAL A 637 -5.51 -1.97 44.72
N GLY A 638 -5.34 -1.23 45.81
CA GLY A 638 -5.15 -1.74 47.18
C GLY A 638 -4.04 -2.80 47.32
N GLY A 639 -2.89 -2.44 47.85
CA GLY A 639 -1.71 -3.28 47.93
C GLY A 639 -1.93 -4.64 48.58
N CYS A 640 -1.94 -5.67 47.78
CA CYS A 640 -1.95 -7.06 48.20
C CYS A 640 -1.02 -7.92 47.35
N LYS A 641 -0.21 -8.73 48.03
CA LYS A 641 0.76 -9.65 47.42
C LYS A 641 0.16 -10.85 46.70
N ASP A 642 -1.17 -11.02 46.75
CA ASP A 642 -1.89 -12.14 46.13
C ASP A 642 -2.66 -11.68 44.88
N GLU A 643 -2.46 -12.34 43.73
CA GLU A 643 -3.18 -12.11 42.47
C GLU A 643 -4.71 -12.17 42.65
N ASP A 644 -5.22 -12.97 43.59
CA ASP A 644 -6.62 -13.11 43.90
C ASP A 644 -7.24 -11.87 44.53
N THR A 645 -6.45 -11.14 45.30
CA THR A 645 -6.91 -9.93 46.00
C THR A 645 -6.85 -8.70 45.06
N ARG A 646 -5.98 -8.69 44.06
CA ARG A 646 -5.94 -7.61 43.01
C ARG A 646 -7.19 -7.61 42.17
N LEU A 647 -7.74 -8.77 41.80
CA LEU A 647 -9.01 -8.88 41.10
C LEU A 647 -10.23 -8.44 41.95
N GLN A 648 -10.08 -8.46 43.27
CA GLN A 648 -11.11 -8.06 44.24
C GLN A 648 -11.02 -6.59 44.67
N ALA A 649 -9.86 -5.95 44.54
CA ALA A 649 -9.54 -4.62 45.11
C ALA A 649 -9.65 -3.44 44.13
N SER A 650 -9.94 -3.65 42.83
CA SER A 650 -10.22 -2.58 41.89
C SER A 650 -11.60 -1.96 42.13
N PRO A 651 -11.73 -0.63 42.33
CA PRO A 651 -12.98 -0.04 42.85
C PRO A 651 -14.16 0.02 41.88
N GLN A 652 -13.98 -0.25 40.60
CA GLN A 652 -15.07 -0.17 39.61
C GLN A 652 -15.25 -1.41 38.70
N PRO A 653 -14.24 -2.01 38.08
CA PRO A 653 -14.47 -3.20 37.27
C PRO A 653 -14.84 -4.45 38.08
N THR A 654 -14.37 -4.54 39.36
CA THR A 654 -14.60 -5.71 40.23
C THR A 654 -15.99 -5.82 40.82
N LYS A 655 -16.79 -4.74 40.88
CA LYS A 655 -18.21 -4.84 41.27
C LYS A 655 -19.02 -5.71 40.30
N GLY A 656 -18.58 -5.89 39.06
CA GLY A 656 -19.17 -6.81 38.11
C GLY A 656 -18.67 -8.25 38.24
N LEU A 657 -17.34 -8.43 38.45
CA LEU A 657 -16.72 -9.77 38.53
C LEU A 657 -17.16 -10.60 39.75
N GLY A 658 -17.41 -9.96 40.89
CA GLY A 658 -17.93 -10.63 42.06
C GLY A 658 -19.38 -11.19 41.96
N ARG A 659 -20.12 -10.78 40.93
CA ARG A 659 -21.42 -11.33 40.55
C ARG A 659 -21.36 -12.43 39.52
N LEU A 660 -20.17 -12.79 39.04
CA LEU A 660 -19.98 -13.87 38.08
C LEU A 660 -20.33 -15.21 38.73
N LEU A 661 -20.99 -16.06 37.97
CA LEU A 661 -21.05 -17.48 38.29
C LEU A 661 -19.62 -18.01 38.47
N PRO A 662 -19.34 -18.84 39.44
CA PRO A 662 -17.98 -19.27 39.78
C PRO A 662 -17.14 -19.74 38.57
N TRP A 663 -17.76 -20.41 37.62
CA TRP A 663 -17.06 -20.88 36.42
C TRP A 663 -16.64 -19.74 35.47
N ARG A 664 -17.43 -18.64 35.34
CA ARG A 664 -17.06 -17.48 34.53
C ARG A 664 -15.86 -16.73 35.12
N TYR A 665 -15.82 -16.62 36.44
CA TYR A 665 -14.67 -16.04 37.15
C TYR A 665 -13.38 -16.82 36.87
N TRP A 666 -13.42 -18.14 37.01
CA TRP A 666 -12.25 -18.97 36.75
C TRP A 666 -11.83 -18.95 35.28
N ALA A 667 -12.80 -18.93 34.34
CA ALA A 667 -12.53 -18.83 32.91
C ALA A 667 -11.87 -17.48 32.55
N ALA A 668 -12.39 -16.37 33.07
CA ALA A 668 -11.80 -15.05 32.89
C ALA A 668 -10.35 -15.00 33.40
N LYS A 669 -10.10 -15.51 34.61
CA LYS A 669 -8.75 -15.60 35.23
C LYS A 669 -7.78 -16.41 34.32
N LEU A 670 -8.23 -17.53 33.79
CA LEU A 670 -7.43 -18.36 32.87
C LEU A 670 -7.07 -17.61 31.59
N ILE A 671 -8.05 -16.90 31.02
CA ILE A 671 -7.87 -16.14 29.78
C ILE A 671 -6.93 -14.94 30.02
N ILE A 672 -7.06 -14.22 31.14
CA ILE A 672 -6.13 -13.15 31.53
C ILE A 672 -4.69 -13.68 31.59
N LYS A 673 -4.47 -14.80 32.28
CA LYS A 673 -3.15 -15.42 32.35
C LYS A 673 -2.62 -15.82 30.98
N ARG A 674 -3.51 -16.26 30.08
CA ARG A 674 -3.14 -16.59 28.69
C ARG A 674 -2.79 -15.34 27.87
N LEU A 675 -3.58 -14.28 27.93
CA LEU A 675 -3.32 -13.01 27.25
C LEU A 675 -1.97 -12.42 27.66
N ARG A 676 -1.67 -12.40 28.96
CA ARG A 676 -0.37 -11.97 29.48
C ARG A 676 0.79 -12.78 28.88
N ARG A 677 0.68 -14.11 28.85
CA ARG A 677 1.70 -14.97 28.25
C ARG A 677 1.90 -14.71 26.76
N LEU A 678 0.81 -14.52 26.01
CA LEU A 678 0.88 -14.25 24.58
C LEU A 678 1.54 -12.90 24.29
N ALA A 679 1.26 -11.85 25.08
CA ALA A 679 1.92 -10.56 24.98
C ALA A 679 3.44 -10.66 25.23
N THR A 680 3.85 -11.39 26.29
CA THR A 680 5.28 -11.63 26.57
C THR A 680 5.97 -12.38 25.42
N MET A 681 5.31 -13.42 24.87
CA MET A 681 5.86 -14.19 23.76
C MET A 681 5.99 -13.35 22.47
N ARG A 682 5.06 -12.41 22.21
CA ARG A 682 5.14 -11.48 21.08
C ARG A 682 6.37 -10.57 21.19
N ALA A 683 6.60 -10.04 22.38
CA ALA A 683 7.79 -9.22 22.65
C ALA A 683 9.10 -10.02 22.48
N GLN A 684 9.16 -11.24 23.02
CA GLN A 684 10.32 -12.14 22.84
C GLN A 684 10.57 -12.46 21.37
N LEU A 685 9.53 -12.80 20.61
CA LEU A 685 9.65 -13.10 19.19
C LEU A 685 10.22 -11.91 18.39
N ARG A 686 9.78 -10.69 18.70
CA ARG A 686 10.31 -9.47 18.09
C ARG A 686 11.79 -9.28 18.38
N THR A 687 12.19 -9.36 19.66
CA THR A 687 13.59 -9.21 20.07
C THR A 687 14.49 -10.26 19.39
N LEU A 688 14.07 -11.51 19.37
CA LEU A 688 14.82 -12.60 18.72
C LEU A 688 14.99 -12.36 17.22
N TYR A 689 13.96 -11.85 16.54
CA TYR A 689 14.06 -11.54 15.12
C TYR A 689 15.00 -10.36 14.85
N GLY A 690 14.93 -9.29 15.66
CA GLY A 690 15.87 -8.17 15.57
C GLY A 690 17.32 -8.62 15.78
N GLN A 691 17.60 -9.48 16.75
CA GLN A 691 18.92 -10.06 16.95
C GLN A 691 19.42 -10.87 15.75
N SER A 692 18.53 -11.68 15.17
CA SER A 692 18.90 -12.45 13.96
C SER A 692 19.17 -11.56 12.74
N MET A 693 18.49 -10.41 12.62
CA MET A 693 18.76 -9.42 11.58
C MET A 693 20.12 -8.71 11.80
N SER A 694 20.53 -8.55 13.06
CA SER A 694 21.86 -8.03 13.37
C SER A 694 22.97 -9.00 12.97
N ASP A 695 22.78 -10.30 13.17
CA ASP A 695 23.72 -11.32 12.68
C ASP A 695 23.78 -11.31 11.14
N CYS A 696 22.63 -11.16 10.47
CA CYS A 696 22.59 -11.02 9.02
C CYS A 696 23.34 -9.76 8.55
N ARG A 697 23.15 -8.60 9.21
CA ARG A 697 23.86 -7.36 8.87
C ARG A 697 25.36 -7.51 9.01
N ALA A 698 25.83 -8.08 10.13
CA ALA A 698 27.25 -8.31 10.34
C ALA A 698 27.88 -9.18 9.23
N TRP A 699 27.10 -10.11 8.69
CA TRP A 699 27.47 -10.92 7.52
C TRP A 699 27.48 -10.08 6.24
N ASP A 700 26.42 -9.31 6.00
CA ASP A 700 26.25 -8.46 4.83
C ASP A 700 27.42 -7.47 4.70
N LEU A 701 27.81 -6.81 5.80
CA LEU A 701 28.91 -5.85 5.80
C LEU A 701 30.28 -6.49 5.45
N LYS A 702 30.52 -7.76 5.82
CA LYS A 702 31.72 -8.49 5.41
C LYS A 702 31.73 -8.74 3.90
N LEU A 703 30.58 -9.19 3.35
CA LEU A 703 30.45 -9.40 1.90
C LEU A 703 30.56 -8.06 1.14
N ALA A 704 29.86 -7.05 1.61
CA ALA A 704 29.86 -5.70 1.06
C ALA A 704 31.27 -5.07 1.05
N GLY A 705 32.06 -5.28 2.11
CA GLY A 705 33.44 -4.84 2.18
C GLY A 705 34.30 -5.47 1.06
N GLY A 706 34.11 -6.76 0.77
CA GLY A 706 34.75 -7.43 -0.35
C GLY A 706 34.36 -6.86 -1.72
N TRP A 707 33.07 -6.57 -1.89
CA TRP A 707 32.52 -5.98 -3.12
C TRP A 707 32.97 -4.51 -3.29
N ALA A 708 33.07 -3.73 -2.22
CA ALA A 708 33.61 -2.38 -2.25
C ALA A 708 35.09 -2.38 -2.63
N ALA A 709 35.87 -3.29 -2.05
CA ALA A 709 37.31 -3.45 -2.39
C ALA A 709 37.52 -3.86 -3.86
N SER A 710 36.54 -4.58 -4.46
CA SER A 710 36.56 -4.98 -5.88
C SER A 710 35.95 -3.93 -6.81
N GLY A 711 35.48 -2.79 -6.30
CA GLY A 711 34.86 -1.71 -7.08
C GLY A 711 33.42 -2.01 -7.55
N TRP A 712 32.81 -3.05 -7.03
CA TRP A 712 31.39 -3.35 -7.30
C TRP A 712 30.42 -2.43 -6.55
N LEU A 713 30.83 -1.92 -5.39
CA LEU A 713 30.13 -0.92 -4.60
C LEU A 713 31.07 0.28 -4.35
N ALA A 714 30.54 1.48 -4.16
CA ALA A 714 31.33 2.64 -3.78
C ALA A 714 31.70 2.58 -2.28
N GLU A 715 30.79 2.13 -1.46
CA GLU A 715 30.97 1.93 -0.01
C GLU A 715 30.21 0.68 0.45
N PRO A 716 30.57 0.06 1.59
CA PRO A 716 29.90 -1.15 2.07
C PRO A 716 28.39 -0.98 2.30
N ASP A 717 27.93 0.17 2.77
CA ASP A 717 26.50 0.44 3.04
C ASP A 717 25.66 0.53 1.75
N ASP A 718 26.28 0.67 0.57
CA ASP A 718 25.59 0.57 -0.72
C ASP A 718 24.93 -0.79 -0.93
N TYR A 719 25.40 -1.82 -0.25
CA TYR A 719 24.84 -3.18 -0.30
C TYR A 719 23.35 -3.22 0.08
N PHE A 720 22.93 -2.44 1.07
CA PHE A 720 21.55 -2.41 1.53
C PHE A 720 20.59 -1.72 0.55
N TRP A 721 21.13 -1.06 -0.48
CA TRP A 721 20.38 -0.48 -1.59
C TRP A 721 20.14 -1.48 -2.73
N LEU A 722 20.63 -2.72 -2.61
CA LEU A 722 20.32 -3.82 -3.51
C LEU A 722 19.09 -4.61 -3.03
N THR A 723 18.39 -5.25 -3.94
CA THR A 723 17.31 -6.20 -3.58
C THR A 723 17.86 -7.60 -3.32
N MET A 724 17.05 -8.47 -2.73
CA MET A 724 17.38 -9.89 -2.51
C MET A 724 17.77 -10.58 -3.82
N GLU A 725 17.05 -10.29 -4.91
CA GLU A 725 17.29 -10.86 -6.23
C GLU A 725 18.61 -10.42 -6.84
N GLU A 726 18.94 -9.14 -6.66
CA GLU A 726 20.20 -8.57 -7.18
C GLU A 726 21.41 -9.13 -6.45
N VAL A 727 21.33 -9.27 -5.14
CA VAL A 727 22.39 -9.91 -4.35
C VAL A 727 22.54 -11.39 -4.74
N GLU A 728 21.45 -12.13 -4.90
CA GLU A 728 21.49 -13.52 -5.34
C GLU A 728 22.11 -13.68 -6.72
N ARG A 729 21.76 -12.79 -7.68
CA ARG A 729 22.37 -12.79 -9.02
C ARG A 729 23.87 -12.47 -8.96
N ALA A 730 24.26 -11.50 -8.17
CA ALA A 730 25.65 -11.14 -7.99
C ALA A 730 26.49 -12.28 -7.39
N LEU A 731 25.92 -13.02 -6.43
CA LEU A 731 26.58 -14.20 -5.85
C LEU A 731 26.72 -15.36 -6.83
N MET A 732 25.86 -15.46 -7.87
CA MET A 732 25.93 -16.50 -8.89
C MET A 732 26.77 -16.15 -10.11
N ALA A 733 26.88 -14.86 -10.46
CA ALA A 733 27.47 -14.37 -11.71
C ALA A 733 28.84 -13.71 -11.50
N GLU A 734 29.86 -14.47 -11.17
CA GLU A 734 31.22 -14.07 -10.72
C GLU A 734 31.92 -12.88 -11.42
N SER A 735 31.42 -12.27 -12.49
CA SER A 735 32.12 -11.13 -13.16
C SER A 735 31.24 -10.10 -13.88
N GLU A 736 30.02 -10.38 -14.25
CA GLU A 736 29.25 -9.49 -15.15
C GLU A 736 28.37 -8.44 -14.43
N ALA A 737 27.92 -8.71 -13.21
CA ALA A 737 27.00 -7.83 -12.47
C ALA A 737 27.66 -6.62 -11.79
N GLY A 738 28.95 -6.70 -11.48
CA GLY A 738 29.67 -5.71 -10.66
C GLY A 738 29.69 -4.28 -11.22
N PRO A 739 30.05 -4.03 -12.49
CA PRO A 739 30.23 -2.67 -13.01
C PRO A 739 28.97 -1.80 -13.05
N THR A 740 27.78 -2.41 -13.02
CA THR A 740 26.49 -1.70 -13.10
C THR A 740 25.91 -1.32 -11.74
N MET A 741 26.36 -1.94 -10.66
CA MET A 741 25.80 -1.75 -9.32
C MET A 741 25.91 -0.32 -8.79
N PRO A 742 27.06 0.40 -8.90
CA PRO A 742 27.14 1.76 -8.38
C PRO A 742 26.19 2.74 -9.06
N ALA A 743 25.90 2.54 -10.36
CA ALA A 743 24.94 3.35 -11.08
C ALA A 743 23.49 3.02 -10.64
N LEU A 744 23.19 1.75 -10.43
CA LEU A 744 21.89 1.28 -9.93
C LEU A 744 21.60 1.82 -8.52
N VAL A 745 22.58 1.75 -7.61
CA VAL A 745 22.45 2.27 -6.24
C VAL A 745 22.18 3.78 -6.25
N ARG A 746 22.91 4.53 -7.07
CA ARG A 746 22.72 5.98 -7.23
C ARG A 746 21.29 6.33 -7.69
N ALA A 747 20.86 5.71 -8.77
CA ALA A 747 19.52 5.92 -9.31
C ALA A 747 18.43 5.57 -8.28
N ARG A 748 18.64 4.49 -7.52
CA ARG A 748 17.69 4.06 -6.48
C ARG A 748 17.65 5.01 -5.30
N ARG A 749 18.80 5.57 -4.88
CA ARG A 749 18.85 6.61 -3.84
C ARG A 749 18.02 7.84 -4.24
N GLU A 750 18.12 8.30 -5.50
CA GLU A 750 17.32 9.42 -6.02
C GLU A 750 15.82 9.12 -5.98
N VAL A 751 15.42 7.92 -6.40
CA VAL A 751 14.01 7.48 -6.33
C VAL A 751 13.52 7.44 -4.88
N TYR A 752 14.31 6.91 -3.95
CA TYR A 752 13.94 6.84 -2.54
C TYR A 752 13.89 8.21 -1.86
N GLN A 753 14.72 9.17 -2.29
CA GLN A 753 14.58 10.57 -1.83
C GLN A 753 13.21 11.14 -2.24
N THR A 754 12.77 10.87 -3.45
CA THR A 754 11.42 11.26 -3.90
C THR A 754 10.33 10.55 -3.07
N TYR A 755 10.50 9.26 -2.77
CA TYR A 755 9.57 8.53 -1.91
C TYR A 755 9.54 9.10 -0.49
N ALA A 756 10.69 9.41 0.09
CA ALA A 756 10.77 10.00 1.44
C ALA A 756 10.09 11.36 1.52
N ALA A 757 10.20 12.18 0.46
CA ALA A 757 9.55 13.48 0.36
C ALA A 757 8.03 13.38 0.06
N THR A 758 7.51 12.21 -0.30
CA THR A 758 6.08 12.02 -0.61
C THR A 758 5.31 11.72 0.67
N GLU A 759 4.34 12.54 1.00
CA GLU A 759 3.42 12.27 2.10
C GLU A 759 2.48 11.13 1.74
N MET A 760 2.49 10.10 2.57
CA MET A 760 1.71 8.88 2.33
C MET A 760 0.66 8.68 3.42
N PRO A 761 -0.61 8.41 3.05
CA PRO A 761 -1.67 8.22 4.01
C PRO A 761 -1.43 6.94 4.85
N TYR A 762 -2.00 6.96 6.04
CA TYR A 762 -1.99 5.83 6.98
C TYR A 762 -2.69 4.58 6.42
N ALA A 763 -3.85 4.79 5.80
CA ALA A 763 -4.58 3.79 5.07
C ALA A 763 -4.98 4.34 3.70
N ILE A 764 -4.95 3.48 2.69
CA ILE A 764 -5.25 3.86 1.32
C ILE A 764 -6.07 2.78 0.64
N GLN A 765 -7.02 3.20 -0.18
CA GLN A 765 -7.75 2.29 -1.05
C GLN A 765 -6.91 1.97 -2.30
N GLU A 766 -7.00 0.75 -2.81
CA GLU A 766 -6.30 0.37 -4.04
C GLU A 766 -6.62 1.33 -5.20
N SER A 767 -7.86 1.79 -5.29
CA SER A 767 -8.31 2.78 -6.27
C SER A 767 -7.59 4.13 -6.17
N ASP A 768 -7.10 4.50 -5.00
CA ASP A 768 -6.46 5.78 -4.75
C ASP A 768 -4.93 5.70 -4.89
N VAL A 769 -4.34 4.50 -4.82
CA VAL A 769 -2.90 4.28 -5.05
C VAL A 769 -2.48 4.83 -6.42
N THR A 770 -3.31 4.64 -7.44
CA THR A 770 -3.05 5.12 -8.81
C THR A 770 -3.20 6.63 -8.98
N ARG A 771 -3.78 7.33 -7.99
CA ARG A 771 -3.99 8.79 -8.00
C ARG A 771 -2.94 9.56 -7.22
N LEU A 772 -2.09 8.85 -6.49
CA LEU A 772 -1.00 9.49 -5.77
C LEU A 772 0.02 10.05 -6.76
N VAL A 773 0.34 11.31 -6.61
CA VAL A 773 1.41 11.97 -7.37
C VAL A 773 2.58 12.19 -6.42
N PRO A 774 3.81 11.76 -6.78
CA PRO A 774 4.98 12.04 -5.95
C PRO A 774 5.11 13.54 -5.64
N GLY A 775 5.27 13.88 -4.36
CA GLY A 775 5.41 15.27 -3.89
C GLY A 775 4.11 16.02 -3.56
N HIS A 776 2.92 15.41 -3.76
CA HIS A 776 1.64 16.05 -3.41
C HIS A 776 0.81 15.05 -2.58
N GLY A 777 0.57 15.39 -1.31
CA GLY A 777 -0.30 14.60 -0.42
C GLY A 777 -1.79 14.72 -0.82
N LEU A 778 -2.61 13.79 -0.34
CA LEU A 778 -4.08 13.90 -0.44
C LEU A 778 -4.54 15.04 0.46
N MET A 779 -5.27 16.02 -0.08
CA MET A 779 -5.81 17.16 0.68
C MET A 779 -6.71 16.68 1.82
N GLY A 780 -6.40 17.15 3.03
CA GLY A 780 -7.07 16.79 4.28
C GLY A 780 -8.53 17.23 4.36
N THR A 781 -9.31 16.44 5.07
CA THR A 781 -10.70 16.76 5.48
C THR A 781 -10.71 17.79 6.60
N ALA A 782 -11.77 18.59 6.64
CA ALA A 782 -11.97 19.70 7.59
C ALA A 782 -11.81 19.26 9.07
N LEU A 783 -11.18 20.13 9.87
CA LEU A 783 -10.89 19.97 11.29
C LEU A 783 -12.17 19.83 12.14
N SER A 784 -12.33 18.68 12.80
CA SER A 784 -13.21 18.56 13.98
C SER A 784 -12.49 19.13 15.20
N SER A 785 -13.17 19.88 16.03
CA SER A 785 -12.60 20.48 17.26
C SER A 785 -12.25 19.44 18.34
N VAL A 786 -12.73 18.20 18.21
CA VAL A 786 -12.44 17.09 19.09
C VAL A 786 -12.07 15.86 18.24
N LEU A 787 -10.91 15.29 18.52
CA LEU A 787 -10.39 14.11 17.86
C LEU A 787 -10.41 12.94 18.86
N SER A 788 -10.78 11.76 18.40
CA SER A 788 -10.76 10.54 19.21
C SER A 788 -9.74 9.56 18.66
N GLY A 789 -8.94 9.00 19.55
CA GLY A 789 -7.95 8.00 19.27
C GLY A 789 -7.99 6.86 20.29
N LEU A 790 -6.94 6.06 20.30
CA LEU A 790 -6.78 4.97 21.25
C LEU A 790 -6.23 5.50 22.57
N PRO A 791 -6.93 5.34 23.73
CA PRO A 791 -6.40 5.70 25.04
C PRO A 791 -5.27 4.73 25.41
N VAL A 792 -4.04 5.23 25.48
CA VAL A 792 -2.85 4.37 25.73
C VAL A 792 -2.17 4.61 27.07
N SER A 793 -2.21 5.82 27.58
CA SER A 793 -1.68 6.15 28.92
C SER A 793 -2.62 7.12 29.63
N PRO A 794 -3.10 6.81 30.86
CA PRO A 794 -4.12 7.58 31.54
C PRO A 794 -3.62 8.95 32.04
N GLY A 795 -4.55 9.87 32.22
CA GLY A 795 -4.34 11.22 32.72
C GLY A 795 -4.86 12.29 31.80
N GLN A 796 -4.99 13.51 32.32
CA GLN A 796 -5.38 14.70 31.56
C GLN A 796 -4.27 15.74 31.61
N VAL A 797 -3.98 16.33 30.46
CA VAL A 797 -2.97 17.38 30.35
C VAL A 797 -3.34 18.41 29.29
N GLN A 798 -3.12 19.67 29.63
CA GLN A 798 -3.24 20.78 28.69
C GLN A 798 -1.85 21.32 28.38
N GLY A 799 -1.56 21.62 27.12
CA GLY A 799 -0.27 22.19 26.71
C GLY A 799 -0.25 22.61 25.25
N ARG A 800 0.84 23.28 24.88
CA ARG A 800 1.09 23.64 23.49
C ARG A 800 1.74 22.48 22.75
N ILE A 801 1.36 22.34 21.50
CA ILE A 801 1.87 21.27 20.62
C ILE A 801 3.25 21.65 20.06
N ILE A 802 4.09 20.62 19.90
CA ILE A 802 5.26 20.59 19.03
C ILE A 802 5.17 19.33 18.18
N VAL A 803 5.21 19.52 16.86
CA VAL A 803 5.15 18.43 15.88
C VAL A 803 6.59 18.05 15.52
N LEU A 804 6.96 16.79 15.75
CA LEU A 804 8.26 16.26 15.37
C LEU A 804 8.07 15.02 14.50
N HIS A 805 8.73 14.99 13.36
CA HIS A 805 8.66 13.86 12.43
C HIS A 805 9.74 12.80 12.70
N GLN A 806 10.86 13.23 13.30
CA GLN A 806 12.04 12.38 13.55
C GLN A 806 12.60 12.66 14.94
N PRO A 807 13.17 11.66 15.63
CA PRO A 807 13.76 11.84 16.96
C PRO A 807 15.00 12.74 16.96
N GLU A 808 15.68 12.90 15.82
CA GLU A 808 16.83 13.80 15.61
C GLU A 808 16.44 15.27 15.83
N ASP A 809 15.18 15.61 15.59
CA ASP A 809 14.61 16.97 15.81
C ASP A 809 14.37 17.28 17.29
N SER A 810 14.79 16.42 18.22
CA SER A 810 14.60 16.55 19.67
C SER A 810 15.09 17.87 20.28
N ALA A 811 15.98 18.60 19.58
CA ALA A 811 16.40 19.94 19.97
C ALA A 811 15.27 20.97 19.91
N GLN A 812 14.27 20.77 19.06
CA GLN A 812 13.10 21.63 18.89
C GLN A 812 12.06 21.41 20.01
N MET A 813 12.15 20.28 20.75
CA MET A 813 11.22 19.95 21.83
C MET A 813 11.42 20.88 23.02
N GLN A 814 10.38 21.63 23.36
CA GLN A 814 10.33 22.49 24.55
C GLN A 814 9.85 21.71 25.75
N GLU A 815 10.40 22.02 26.94
CA GLU A 815 9.99 21.39 28.17
C GLU A 815 8.53 21.69 28.51
N GLY A 816 7.77 20.66 28.85
CA GLY A 816 6.35 20.78 29.16
C GLY A 816 5.42 20.90 27.95
N ALA A 817 5.91 20.81 26.74
CA ALA A 817 5.08 20.78 25.53
C ALA A 817 4.43 19.38 25.32
N ILE A 818 3.38 19.36 24.49
CA ILE A 818 2.75 18.14 24.03
C ILE A 818 3.39 17.73 22.70
N LEU A 819 3.96 16.54 22.66
CA LEU A 819 4.55 15.97 21.47
C LEU A 819 3.47 15.44 20.54
N VAL A 820 3.53 15.79 19.25
CA VAL A 820 2.81 15.14 18.16
C VAL A 820 3.81 14.51 17.24
N THR A 821 3.64 13.21 16.93
CA THR A 821 4.61 12.46 16.12
C THR A 821 3.94 11.34 15.33
N PRO A 822 4.49 10.94 14.17
CA PRO A 822 3.91 9.87 13.35
C PRO A 822 3.94 8.50 14.05
N SER A 823 5.05 8.18 14.71
CA SER A 823 5.26 6.92 15.42
C SER A 823 6.33 7.10 16.48
N THR A 824 6.51 6.11 17.34
CA THR A 824 7.49 6.18 18.41
C THR A 824 8.28 4.88 18.56
N ASP A 825 9.58 5.03 18.79
CA ASP A 825 10.54 3.97 19.06
C ASP A 825 11.49 4.34 20.22
N THR A 826 12.58 3.60 20.39
CA THR A 826 13.55 3.86 21.48
C THR A 826 14.32 5.17 21.30
N ALA A 827 14.49 5.68 20.09
CA ALA A 827 15.22 6.93 19.85
C ALA A 827 14.44 8.18 20.35
N TRP A 828 13.13 8.04 20.56
CA TRP A 828 12.28 9.13 21.09
C TRP A 828 12.42 9.35 22.61
N PHE A 829 13.20 8.56 23.30
CA PHE A 829 13.41 8.73 24.74
C PHE A 829 13.78 10.16 25.18
N PRO A 830 14.71 10.86 24.51
CA PRO A 830 15.07 12.23 24.89
C PRO A 830 13.91 13.20 24.76
N VAL A 831 13.01 12.94 23.82
CA VAL A 831 11.82 13.77 23.58
C VAL A 831 10.77 13.51 24.64
N PHE A 832 10.53 12.24 25.01
CA PHE A 832 9.56 11.86 26.04
C PHE A 832 9.89 12.43 27.40
N VAL A 833 11.15 12.57 27.74
CA VAL A 833 11.58 13.14 29.02
C VAL A 833 11.17 14.61 29.14
N LYS A 834 11.14 15.37 28.02
CA LYS A 834 10.72 16.77 27.95
C LYS A 834 9.21 16.91 27.79
N ALA A 835 8.53 15.92 27.24
CA ALA A 835 7.12 15.98 26.91
C ALA A 835 6.25 15.93 28.18
N ARG A 836 5.15 16.65 28.14
CA ARG A 836 4.11 16.62 29.17
C ARG A 836 2.93 15.73 28.78
N GLY A 837 2.76 15.45 27.48
CA GLY A 837 1.76 14.58 26.89
C GLY A 837 2.18 14.13 25.50
N LEU A 838 1.53 13.09 24.98
CA LEU A 838 1.86 12.52 23.69
C LEU A 838 0.61 12.27 22.85
N ILE A 839 0.69 12.67 21.58
CA ILE A 839 -0.26 12.32 20.52
C ILE A 839 0.52 11.60 19.43
N VAL A 840 0.09 10.41 19.04
CA VAL A 840 0.76 9.59 18.02
C VAL A 840 -0.23 9.22 16.93
N GLU A 841 0.20 9.35 15.67
CA GLU A 841 -0.65 8.94 14.56
C GLU A 841 -0.90 7.44 14.54
N THR A 842 0.10 6.64 14.88
CA THR A 842 0.05 5.19 14.80
C THR A 842 0.48 4.54 16.10
N GLY A 843 -0.25 3.54 16.55
CA GLY A 843 0.14 2.75 17.71
C GLY A 843 -1.01 1.99 18.30
N GLY A 844 -0.76 0.72 18.62
CA GLY A 844 -1.69 -0.13 19.38
C GLY A 844 -1.42 -0.09 20.89
N LEU A 845 -2.23 -0.78 21.68
CA LEU A 845 -2.05 -0.91 23.14
C LEU A 845 -0.70 -1.52 23.53
N LEU A 846 -0.11 -2.27 22.64
CA LEU A 846 1.16 -2.97 22.81
C LEU A 846 2.30 -2.31 22.03
N SER A 847 2.08 -1.13 21.44
CA SER A 847 3.11 -0.38 20.73
C SER A 847 4.19 0.09 21.69
N HIS A 848 5.38 0.31 21.16
CA HIS A 848 6.54 0.74 21.93
C HIS A 848 6.26 2.06 22.67
N GLY A 849 5.73 3.06 21.95
CA GLY A 849 5.38 4.34 22.60
C GLY A 849 4.30 4.21 23.66
N SER A 850 3.31 3.35 23.45
CA SER A 850 2.27 3.11 24.46
C SER A 850 2.80 2.47 25.75
N ILE A 851 3.83 1.65 25.62
CA ILE A 851 4.49 1.03 26.78
C ILE A 851 5.29 2.09 27.54
N ILE A 852 6.09 2.86 26.83
CA ILE A 852 6.97 3.88 27.42
C ILE A 852 6.14 4.98 28.07
N THR A 853 5.11 5.51 27.41
CA THR A 853 4.28 6.58 28.00
C THR A 853 3.64 6.18 29.31
N ARG A 854 3.25 4.91 29.46
CA ARG A 854 2.75 4.38 30.74
C ARG A 854 3.84 4.29 31.81
N GLU A 855 5.06 3.93 31.44
CA GLU A 855 6.19 3.89 32.38
C GLU A 855 6.59 5.29 32.85
N PHE A 856 6.51 6.30 31.95
CA PHE A 856 6.78 7.70 32.29
C PHE A 856 5.58 8.40 32.94
N GLY A 857 4.40 7.80 32.92
CA GLY A 857 3.17 8.42 33.44
C GLY A 857 2.71 9.60 32.58
N LEU A 858 3.09 9.63 31.30
CA LEU A 858 2.68 10.67 30.34
C LEU A 858 1.26 10.38 29.84
N PRO A 859 0.29 11.30 29.97
CA PRO A 859 -1.00 11.17 29.31
C PRO A 859 -0.81 11.06 27.81
N ALA A 860 -1.38 10.01 27.19
CA ALA A 860 -1.14 9.77 25.78
C ALA A 860 -2.36 9.20 25.06
N VAL A 861 -2.55 9.68 23.83
CA VAL A 861 -3.54 9.19 22.89
C VAL A 861 -2.80 8.77 21.61
N ALA A 862 -2.96 7.52 21.23
CA ALA A 862 -2.42 7.01 19.98
C ALA A 862 -3.53 6.88 18.92
N ASN A 863 -3.10 6.66 17.68
CA ASN A 863 -3.98 6.36 16.57
C ASN A 863 -4.93 7.52 16.24
N ILE A 864 -4.35 8.74 16.18
CA ILE A 864 -5.00 9.91 15.60
C ILE A 864 -4.40 10.12 14.21
N PRO A 865 -5.09 9.70 13.15
CA PRO A 865 -4.58 9.77 11.79
C PRO A 865 -4.28 11.19 11.34
N ASP A 866 -3.19 11.33 10.58
CA ASP A 866 -2.71 12.62 10.09
C ASP A 866 -2.51 13.67 11.20
N ALA A 867 -2.23 13.24 12.44
CA ALA A 867 -2.05 14.18 13.55
C ALA A 867 -0.95 15.20 13.26
N THR A 868 0.14 14.77 12.61
CA THR A 868 1.27 15.65 12.25
C THR A 868 0.90 16.72 11.22
N ASN A 869 -0.14 16.48 10.40
CA ASN A 869 -0.65 17.44 9.43
C ASN A 869 -1.85 18.23 9.97
N ARG A 870 -2.54 17.68 10.96
CA ARG A 870 -3.74 18.31 11.58
C ARG A 870 -3.38 19.30 12.66
N PHE A 871 -2.30 19.07 13.38
CA PHE A 871 -1.82 19.94 14.44
C PHE A 871 -0.60 20.74 13.96
N HIS A 872 -0.49 21.97 14.47
CA HIS A 872 0.62 22.85 14.16
C HIS A 872 1.34 23.25 15.44
N ASP A 873 2.62 23.60 15.30
CA ASP A 873 3.41 24.08 16.43
C ASP A 873 2.75 25.30 17.09
N GLY A 874 2.57 25.20 18.39
CA GLY A 874 1.94 26.24 19.19
C GLY A 874 0.43 26.08 19.40
N ASP A 875 -0.26 25.16 18.73
CA ASP A 875 -1.66 24.86 19.02
C ASP A 875 -1.84 24.48 20.49
N LEU A 876 -2.88 25.01 21.12
CA LEU A 876 -3.20 24.67 22.51
C LEU A 876 -4.24 23.56 22.54
N VAL A 877 -3.91 22.43 23.17
CA VAL A 877 -4.79 21.26 23.24
C VAL A 877 -4.95 20.74 24.66
N LEU A 878 -6.05 20.03 24.88
CA LEU A 878 -6.30 19.21 26.06
C LEU A 878 -6.30 17.73 25.62
N ILE A 879 -5.42 16.95 26.20
CA ILE A 879 -5.40 15.48 26.05
C ILE A 879 -6.12 14.87 27.25
N ASP A 880 -7.06 13.96 26.99
CA ASP A 880 -7.58 12.99 27.94
C ASP A 880 -7.11 11.59 27.52
N GLY A 881 -5.98 11.17 28.07
CA GLY A 881 -5.39 9.87 27.77
C GLY A 881 -6.18 8.69 28.37
N SER A 882 -7.13 8.95 29.28
CA SER A 882 -8.03 7.95 29.82
C SER A 882 -9.23 7.71 28.88
N ALA A 883 -9.76 8.76 28.30
CA ALA A 883 -10.88 8.70 27.35
C ALA A 883 -10.43 8.51 25.89
N GLY A 884 -9.14 8.75 25.59
CA GLY A 884 -8.61 8.73 24.22
C GLY A 884 -9.05 9.94 23.41
N LEU A 885 -9.22 11.10 24.03
CA LEU A 885 -9.71 12.31 23.40
C LEU A 885 -8.62 13.39 23.35
N VAL A 886 -8.59 14.10 22.24
CA VAL A 886 -7.79 15.33 22.08
C VAL A 886 -8.73 16.44 21.65
N GLN A 887 -8.80 17.49 22.45
CA GLN A 887 -9.60 18.67 22.19
C GLN A 887 -8.70 19.85 21.85
N ILE A 888 -8.93 20.47 20.69
CA ILE A 888 -8.26 21.72 20.30
C ILE A 888 -8.94 22.85 21.04
N LEU A 889 -8.17 23.60 21.85
CA LEU A 889 -8.65 24.73 22.64
C LEU A 889 -8.38 26.06 21.96
N ASP A 890 -7.24 26.19 21.28
CA ASP A 890 -6.83 27.39 20.56
C ASP A 890 -5.89 26.97 19.41
N VAL A 891 -6.03 27.58 18.26
CA VAL A 891 -5.19 27.32 17.07
C VAL A 891 -4.16 28.43 16.96
N ALA A 892 -2.89 28.08 16.85
CA ALA A 892 -1.84 29.05 16.64
C ALA A 892 -2.08 29.80 15.33
N PRO A 893 -1.85 31.13 15.27
CA PRO A 893 -1.97 31.88 14.03
C PRO A 893 -0.98 31.31 13.02
N SER A 894 -1.48 30.85 11.86
CA SER A 894 -0.66 30.30 10.79
C SER A 894 0.46 31.27 10.43
N GLN A 895 1.71 30.89 10.61
CA GLN A 895 2.83 31.66 10.06
C GLN A 895 2.73 31.49 8.52
N SER A 896 2.16 32.52 7.88
CA SER A 896 2.20 32.64 6.43
C SER A 896 3.66 32.81 6.01
N SER A 897 4.23 31.75 5.45
CA SER A 897 5.52 31.79 4.75
C SER A 897 5.39 32.51 3.44
#